data_3355626b7373654d3c7c4ffd1bd5596c
#
_entry.id   3355626b7373654d3c7c4ffd1bd5596c
#
_cell.length_a   1.000
_cell.length_b   1.000
_cell.length_c   1.000
_cell.angle_alpha   90.00
_cell.angle_beta   90.00
_cell.angle_gamma   90.00
#
_symmetry.space_group_name_H-M   'P 1'
#
loop_
_entity.id
_entity.type
_entity.pdbx_description
1 polymer ?
#
loop_
_entity_poly.entity_id
_entity_poly.type
_entity_poly.pdbx_seq_one_letter_code
_entity_poly.pdbx_strand_id
1 'polypeptide(L)'
;ELSAGVWHSRHRWGTLELEQTVAALSDPPGVMRTLRVTTTEALPVPLVVESRWSPYLLPVLIEGIRPILYHVETRGEELQLRQRKFGLSFRSTVLPARLYLNRGWWIGGRFQGRLEEVASEHELRVTPGSTTEVTFLIHGGLERELGRGAAVERTLRDPPSAAGLVGTADAAWTARTPVLRFPDAPRLERAYSLARASLRRLYTAPGDGLFGLVAGYPWYSAIWCRDLAWMLPAVLWLGDADWAERSLASVFRFQSHYDVPILGGTPGELPMQIAPGPIFLYGTSDTTLYYPGLVDRFVRHSARTAVAEAWGPVVERILGWGEARTNPETGLIHNGGEVRSVGAVSASAARVRYGIDAPDTTIWDSTDRRDHAVDLQVLWYEALLAGAQLLSTGEHDPRSARWTAMASRVKDAVRRLYSWTDEAYLVDSINSEGPVRKVRPNALRAVSAGWLDPAPARSVVQRAARDDLTTPWGVRTLSNQHPTYDPQAYHDGQVWTIATAWAADAALAAGETALGVAYLETIARRITEEGGLANECYRGDRPEPFDSCFLLGFSVAPFLTVLFERLWGLRADAQRARLEVRPEFPTTWTSASIAQLTLGEGSVDLTWSPRRLVVHWSGPTPLTLVTRTGEESVSSGTDRGFDLAARIPSARDPTPT
;
A
#
# COMPACT_ATOMS: atom_id res chain seq x y z
N GLU A 1 -13.82 -15.65 -10.28
CA GLU A 1 -12.71 -16.15 -9.47
C GLU A 1 -11.44 -15.44 -9.90
N LEU A 2 -10.67 -14.96 -8.94
CA LEU A 2 -9.46 -14.20 -9.18
C LEU A 2 -8.26 -15.07 -8.82
N SER A 3 -7.42 -15.40 -9.79
CA SER A 3 -6.14 -16.06 -9.57
C SER A 3 -5.02 -15.28 -10.23
N ALA A 4 -3.89 -15.09 -9.52
CA ALA A 4 -2.59 -14.60 -10.01
C ALA A 4 -2.61 -13.70 -11.29
N GLY A 5 -3.32 -12.55 -11.24
CA GLY A 5 -3.37 -11.61 -12.39
C GLY A 5 -4.43 -11.91 -13.45
N VAL A 6 -5.20 -12.96 -13.28
CA VAL A 6 -6.30 -13.34 -14.18
C VAL A 6 -7.62 -13.28 -13.45
N TRP A 7 -8.54 -12.49 -13.96
CA TRP A 7 -9.92 -12.48 -13.50
C TRP A 7 -10.78 -13.28 -14.46
N HIS A 8 -11.62 -14.18 -13.92
CA HIS A 8 -12.51 -15.03 -14.68
C HIS A 8 -13.94 -14.91 -14.13
N SER A 9 -14.92 -14.73 -15.02
CA SER A 9 -16.33 -14.75 -14.67
C SER A 9 -17.13 -15.53 -15.69
N ARG A 10 -18.25 -16.11 -15.23
CA ARG A 10 -19.22 -16.82 -16.06
C ARG A 10 -20.60 -16.26 -15.76
N HIS A 11 -21.33 -15.96 -16.82
CA HIS A 11 -22.70 -15.45 -16.76
C HIS A 11 -23.59 -16.30 -17.66
N ARG A 12 -24.85 -16.51 -17.25
CA ARG A 12 -25.82 -17.27 -18.00
C ARG A 12 -27.13 -16.50 -18.10
N TRP A 13 -27.65 -16.38 -19.32
CA TRP A 13 -28.95 -15.78 -19.62
C TRP A 13 -29.74 -16.73 -20.54
N GLY A 14 -30.67 -17.50 -19.97
CA GLY A 14 -31.41 -18.52 -20.73
C GLY A 14 -30.48 -19.55 -21.35
N THR A 15 -30.47 -19.62 -22.69
CA THR A 15 -29.62 -20.52 -23.48
C THR A 15 -28.23 -19.97 -23.80
N LEU A 16 -27.97 -18.68 -23.47
CA LEU A 16 -26.69 -18.00 -23.70
C LEU A 16 -25.79 -18.12 -22.47
N GLU A 17 -24.58 -18.60 -22.66
CA GLU A 17 -23.54 -18.61 -21.65
C GLU A 17 -22.36 -17.73 -22.12
N LEU A 18 -21.89 -16.85 -21.24
CA LEU A 18 -20.76 -15.97 -21.46
C LEU A 18 -19.68 -16.28 -20.43
N GLU A 19 -18.51 -16.67 -20.89
CA GLU A 19 -17.29 -16.70 -20.09
C GLU A 19 -16.41 -15.49 -20.43
N GLN A 20 -15.93 -14.81 -19.41
CA GLN A 20 -15.00 -13.70 -19.58
C GLN A 20 -13.72 -13.97 -18.81
N THR A 21 -12.59 -13.74 -19.47
CA THR A 21 -11.27 -13.74 -18.85
C THR A 21 -10.62 -12.41 -19.10
N VAL A 22 -10.09 -11.77 -18.03
CA VAL A 22 -9.28 -10.55 -18.12
C VAL A 22 -7.93 -10.83 -17.49
N ALA A 23 -6.86 -10.51 -18.19
CA ALA A 23 -5.51 -10.76 -17.73
C ALA A 23 -4.55 -9.61 -18.06
N ALA A 24 -3.63 -9.35 -17.15
CA ALA A 24 -2.50 -8.49 -17.40
C ALA A 24 -1.42 -9.26 -18.18
N LEU A 25 -0.82 -8.61 -19.17
CA LEU A 25 0.26 -9.15 -19.98
C LEU A 25 1.57 -8.41 -19.66
N SER A 26 2.67 -9.13 -19.69
CA SER A 26 4.01 -8.54 -19.53
C SER A 26 4.70 -8.29 -20.88
N ASP A 27 4.37 -9.07 -21.91
CA ASP A 27 4.89 -8.88 -23.27
C ASP A 27 3.82 -9.27 -24.34
N PRO A 28 3.22 -8.28 -25.01
CA PRO A 28 3.39 -6.85 -24.80
C PRO A 28 2.78 -6.40 -23.47
N PRO A 29 3.33 -5.35 -22.80
CA PRO A 29 2.73 -4.85 -21.57
C PRO A 29 1.33 -4.32 -21.85
N GLY A 30 0.32 -4.88 -21.19
CA GLY A 30 -1.07 -4.53 -21.48
C GLY A 30 -2.09 -5.36 -20.73
N VAL A 31 -3.32 -5.26 -21.21
CA VAL A 31 -4.46 -6.03 -20.69
C VAL A 31 -5.11 -6.78 -21.85
N MET A 32 -5.31 -8.06 -21.67
CA MET A 32 -6.07 -8.90 -22.58
C MET A 32 -7.41 -9.24 -21.92
N ARG A 33 -8.48 -9.12 -22.70
CA ARG A 33 -9.84 -9.55 -22.31
C ARG A 33 -10.36 -10.49 -23.35
N THR A 34 -10.66 -11.73 -22.97
CA THR A 34 -11.26 -12.73 -23.86
C THR A 34 -12.69 -12.98 -23.42
N LEU A 35 -13.63 -12.94 -24.37
CA LEU A 35 -15.01 -13.32 -24.19
C LEU A 35 -15.28 -14.57 -25.00
N ARG A 36 -15.83 -15.61 -24.34
CA ARG A 36 -16.33 -16.83 -24.98
C ARG A 36 -17.83 -16.88 -24.83
N VAL A 37 -18.50 -17.03 -25.94
CA VAL A 37 -19.96 -17.06 -26.01
C VAL A 37 -20.39 -18.40 -26.56
N THR A 38 -21.27 -19.11 -25.82
CA THR A 38 -21.92 -20.33 -26.25
C THR A 38 -23.45 -20.19 -26.16
N THR A 39 -24.16 -20.83 -27.06
CA THR A 39 -25.64 -20.92 -27.02
C THR A 39 -26.09 -22.31 -27.42
N THR A 40 -27.17 -22.78 -26.86
CA THR A 40 -27.81 -24.04 -27.27
C THR A 40 -28.87 -23.85 -28.37
N GLU A 41 -29.29 -22.60 -28.63
CA GLU A 41 -30.29 -22.25 -29.64
C GLU A 41 -29.78 -21.17 -30.58
N ALA A 42 -30.35 -21.10 -31.78
CA ALA A 42 -30.02 -20.05 -32.75
C ALA A 42 -30.50 -18.70 -32.25
N LEU A 43 -29.61 -17.73 -32.31
CA LEU A 43 -29.96 -16.33 -31.99
C LEU A 43 -30.66 -15.70 -33.20
N PRO A 44 -31.79 -14.98 -33.01
CA PRO A 44 -32.52 -14.34 -34.09
C PRO A 44 -31.79 -13.20 -34.78
N VAL A 45 -30.83 -12.64 -34.09
CA VAL A 45 -29.95 -11.53 -34.56
C VAL A 45 -28.51 -11.77 -34.11
N PRO A 46 -27.51 -11.19 -34.75
CA PRO A 46 -26.14 -11.23 -34.27
C PRO A 46 -26.04 -10.67 -32.84
N LEU A 47 -25.20 -11.28 -32.02
CA LEU A 47 -24.89 -10.77 -30.70
C LEU A 47 -23.97 -9.55 -30.86
N VAL A 48 -24.36 -8.43 -30.30
CA VAL A 48 -23.50 -7.23 -30.23
C VAL A 48 -22.79 -7.20 -28.90
N VAL A 49 -21.46 -7.25 -28.94
CA VAL A 49 -20.60 -7.07 -27.79
C VAL A 49 -20.05 -5.65 -27.81
N GLU A 50 -20.41 -4.86 -26.81
CA GLU A 50 -19.82 -3.55 -26.58
C GLU A 50 -18.68 -3.66 -25.57
N SER A 51 -17.49 -3.23 -25.98
CA SER A 51 -16.32 -3.16 -25.10
C SER A 51 -16.00 -1.69 -24.80
N ARG A 52 -16.01 -1.33 -23.52
CA ARG A 52 -15.73 0.05 -23.05
C ARG A 52 -14.47 0.09 -22.22
N TRP A 53 -13.64 1.09 -22.47
CA TRP A 53 -12.36 1.28 -21.83
C TRP A 53 -12.15 2.74 -21.47
N SER A 54 -11.70 2.99 -20.24
CA SER A 54 -11.34 4.33 -19.78
C SER A 54 -9.81 4.48 -19.80
N PRO A 55 -9.24 5.13 -20.80
CA PRO A 55 -7.78 5.25 -20.93
C PRO A 55 -7.25 6.37 -20.05
N TYR A 56 -6.46 6.03 -19.05
CA TYR A 56 -5.70 6.99 -18.24
C TYR A 56 -4.22 6.83 -18.55
N LEU A 57 -3.65 7.78 -19.28
CA LEU A 57 -2.23 7.76 -19.68
C LEU A 57 -1.31 8.51 -18.71
N LEU A 58 -1.87 9.37 -17.86
CA LEU A 58 -1.12 10.16 -16.87
C LEU A 58 -1.79 10.10 -15.51
N PRO A 59 -1.02 10.23 -14.42
CA PRO A 59 -1.57 10.35 -13.08
C PRO A 59 -2.53 11.54 -12.96
N VAL A 60 -3.62 11.35 -12.25
CA VAL A 60 -4.74 12.32 -12.13
C VAL A 60 -4.29 13.71 -11.69
N LEU A 61 -3.33 13.84 -10.80
CA LEU A 61 -2.80 15.14 -10.37
C LEU A 61 -2.14 15.95 -11.49
N ILE A 62 -1.59 15.27 -12.49
CA ILE A 62 -0.98 15.93 -13.66
C ILE A 62 -2.05 16.23 -14.70
N GLU A 63 -3.05 15.39 -14.82
CA GLU A 63 -4.19 15.55 -15.73
C GLU A 63 -5.08 16.74 -15.34
N GLY A 64 -5.31 16.96 -14.05
CA GLY A 64 -6.13 18.08 -13.55
C GLY A 64 -5.56 19.48 -13.85
N ILE A 65 -4.31 19.58 -14.30
CA ILE A 65 -3.61 20.86 -14.50
C ILE A 65 -3.64 21.35 -15.96
N ARG A 66 -3.91 20.47 -16.94
CA ARG A 66 -3.93 20.85 -18.37
C ARG A 66 -5.01 20.09 -19.13
N PRO A 67 -5.66 20.71 -20.14
CA PRO A 67 -6.50 19.97 -21.06
C PRO A 67 -5.70 18.86 -21.70
N ILE A 68 -6.23 17.64 -21.64
CA ILE A 68 -5.56 16.45 -22.14
C ILE A 68 -5.76 16.43 -23.66
N LEU A 69 -4.69 16.61 -24.38
CA LEU A 69 -4.67 16.49 -25.84
C LEU A 69 -4.18 15.08 -26.20
N TYR A 70 -5.08 14.25 -26.67
CA TYR A 70 -4.73 12.96 -27.29
C TYR A 70 -4.58 13.13 -28.79
N HIS A 71 -3.51 12.60 -29.32
CA HIS A 71 -3.44 12.32 -30.73
C HIS A 71 -4.04 10.93 -30.96
N VAL A 72 -5.16 10.87 -31.66
CA VAL A 72 -5.86 9.63 -31.97
C VAL A 72 -5.64 9.30 -33.43
N GLU A 73 -5.19 8.10 -33.69
CA GLU A 73 -4.87 7.61 -35.05
C GLU A 73 -5.42 6.19 -35.21
N THR A 74 -6.03 5.93 -36.36
CA THR A 74 -6.39 4.56 -36.76
C THR A 74 -5.40 4.08 -37.82
N ARG A 75 -4.81 2.90 -37.57
CA ARG A 75 -3.93 2.22 -38.52
C ARG A 75 -4.48 0.83 -38.83
N GLY A 76 -5.27 0.73 -39.91
CA GLY A 76 -5.99 -0.50 -40.24
C GLY A 76 -6.96 -0.85 -39.11
N GLU A 77 -6.74 -1.96 -38.44
CA GLU A 77 -7.58 -2.52 -37.36
C GLU A 77 -7.17 -2.01 -35.97
N GLU A 78 -6.17 -1.16 -35.88
CA GLU A 78 -5.59 -0.67 -34.64
C GLU A 78 -6.01 0.77 -34.38
N LEU A 79 -6.55 1.03 -33.18
CA LEU A 79 -6.73 2.37 -32.65
C LEU A 79 -5.55 2.71 -31.76
N GLN A 80 -4.83 3.77 -32.06
CA GLN A 80 -3.74 4.29 -31.26
C GLN A 80 -4.11 5.62 -30.63
N LEU A 81 -3.91 5.71 -29.31
CA LEU A 81 -3.98 6.96 -28.56
C LEU A 81 -2.56 7.34 -28.15
N ARG A 82 -2.16 8.56 -28.43
CA ARG A 82 -0.83 9.07 -28.06
C ARG A 82 -0.96 10.37 -27.31
N GLN A 83 -0.18 10.47 -26.25
CA GLN A 83 -0.05 11.68 -25.47
C GLN A 83 1.41 11.85 -25.05
N ARG A 84 2.09 12.87 -25.59
CA ARG A 84 3.52 13.11 -25.36
C ARG A 84 4.36 11.87 -25.68
N LYS A 85 5.01 11.28 -24.62
CA LYS A 85 5.85 10.09 -24.73
C LYS A 85 5.08 8.78 -24.54
N PHE A 86 3.79 8.84 -24.24
CA PHE A 86 2.96 7.68 -23.92
C PHE A 86 2.01 7.36 -25.05
N GLY A 87 1.70 6.09 -25.19
CA GLY A 87 0.69 5.64 -26.12
C GLY A 87 -0.03 4.40 -25.65
N LEU A 88 -1.25 4.26 -26.11
CA LEU A 88 -2.07 3.06 -25.98
C LEU A 88 -2.48 2.60 -27.37
N SER A 89 -2.52 1.30 -27.55
CA SER A 89 -3.05 0.65 -28.74
C SER A 89 -4.19 -0.30 -28.34
N PHE A 90 -5.28 -0.23 -29.07
CA PHE A 90 -6.46 -1.06 -28.91
C PHE A 90 -6.62 -1.92 -30.17
N ARG A 91 -6.73 -3.23 -29.96
CA ARG A 91 -6.96 -4.20 -31.05
C ARG A 91 -7.93 -5.29 -30.58
N SER A 92 -8.55 -5.97 -31.53
CA SER A 92 -9.40 -7.12 -31.25
C SER A 92 -9.30 -8.17 -32.37
N THR A 93 -9.64 -9.42 -32.06
CA THR A 93 -9.66 -10.53 -33.03
C THR A 93 -10.86 -10.45 -33.97
N VAL A 94 -11.87 -9.67 -33.63
CA VAL A 94 -13.04 -9.37 -34.47
C VAL A 94 -13.08 -7.87 -34.67
N LEU A 95 -13.14 -7.43 -35.93
CA LEU A 95 -13.21 -6.01 -36.27
C LEU A 95 -14.42 -5.33 -35.60
N PRO A 96 -14.25 -4.11 -35.06
CA PRO A 96 -15.36 -3.36 -34.54
C PRO A 96 -16.28 -2.90 -35.68
N ALA A 97 -17.57 -3.13 -35.53
CA ALA A 97 -18.60 -2.58 -36.43
C ALA A 97 -18.73 -1.05 -36.23
N ARG A 98 -18.50 -0.60 -35.00
CA ARG A 98 -18.50 0.81 -34.63
C ARG A 98 -17.46 1.10 -33.55
N LEU A 99 -16.90 2.32 -33.61
CA LEU A 99 -15.95 2.83 -32.63
C LEU A 99 -16.41 4.23 -32.15
N TYR A 100 -16.47 4.40 -30.84
CA TYR A 100 -16.88 5.64 -30.21
C TYR A 100 -15.78 6.21 -29.32
N LEU A 101 -15.62 7.53 -29.37
CA LEU A 101 -14.78 8.29 -28.46
C LEU A 101 -15.68 9.33 -27.80
N ASN A 102 -15.82 9.28 -26.48
CA ASN A 102 -16.71 10.19 -25.80
C ASN A 102 -16.00 11.38 -25.16
N ARG A 103 -16.78 12.47 -24.97
CA ARG A 103 -16.42 13.75 -24.35
C ARG A 103 -15.19 14.47 -24.92
N GLY A 104 -15.28 14.85 -26.18
CA GLY A 104 -14.30 15.71 -26.83
C GLY A 104 -14.69 16.01 -28.28
N TRP A 105 -13.91 16.81 -28.92
CA TRP A 105 -14.10 17.19 -30.31
C TRP A 105 -12.79 17.09 -31.10
N TRP A 106 -12.91 16.88 -32.39
CA TRP A 106 -11.80 16.78 -33.29
C TRP A 106 -11.50 18.12 -33.92
N ILE A 107 -10.25 18.61 -33.82
CA ILE A 107 -9.77 19.80 -34.50
C ILE A 107 -8.47 19.45 -35.19
N GLY A 108 -8.44 19.57 -36.53
CA GLY A 108 -7.23 19.33 -37.33
C GLY A 108 -6.63 17.94 -37.12
N GLY A 109 -7.47 16.90 -37.01
CA GLY A 109 -7.02 15.53 -36.78
C GLY A 109 -6.54 15.22 -35.35
N ARG A 110 -6.77 16.13 -34.42
CA ARG A 110 -6.45 15.97 -32.99
C ARG A 110 -7.73 15.99 -32.15
N PHE A 111 -7.83 15.02 -31.25
CA PHE A 111 -8.90 15.01 -30.24
C PHE A 111 -8.59 16.02 -29.15
N GLN A 112 -9.55 16.91 -28.89
CA GLN A 112 -9.45 17.90 -27.82
C GLN A 112 -10.58 17.67 -26.79
N GLY A 113 -10.21 17.63 -25.52
CA GLY A 113 -11.11 17.38 -24.43
C GLY A 113 -10.62 16.25 -23.54
N ARG A 114 -11.41 15.90 -22.54
CA ARG A 114 -11.14 14.77 -21.67
C ARG A 114 -11.66 13.50 -22.35
N LEU A 115 -10.77 12.63 -22.78
CA LEU A 115 -11.18 11.32 -23.27
C LEU A 115 -11.45 10.42 -22.05
N GLU A 116 -12.73 10.24 -21.76
CA GLU A 116 -13.13 9.41 -20.62
C GLU A 116 -13.35 7.95 -21.01
N GLU A 117 -13.70 7.71 -22.26
CA GLU A 117 -14.04 6.38 -22.72
C GLU A 117 -13.73 6.15 -24.20
N VAL A 118 -13.20 4.98 -24.50
CA VAL A 118 -13.18 4.38 -25.83
C VAL A 118 -14.16 3.21 -25.80
N ALA A 119 -15.16 3.22 -26.66
CA ALA A 119 -16.10 2.13 -26.81
C ALA A 119 -16.05 1.54 -28.22
N SER A 120 -16.10 0.23 -28.32
CA SER A 120 -16.16 -0.49 -29.59
C SER A 120 -17.31 -1.51 -29.57
N GLU A 121 -18.11 -1.54 -30.64
CA GLU A 121 -19.17 -2.53 -30.83
C GLU A 121 -18.70 -3.60 -31.81
N HIS A 122 -18.88 -4.86 -31.46
CA HIS A 122 -18.51 -6.04 -32.25
C HIS A 122 -19.72 -6.94 -32.47
N GLU A 123 -20.02 -7.22 -33.73
CA GLU A 123 -21.10 -8.17 -34.09
C GLU A 123 -20.54 -9.58 -34.12
N LEU A 124 -21.06 -10.44 -33.26
CA LEU A 124 -20.70 -11.86 -33.18
C LEU A 124 -21.81 -12.73 -33.73
N ARG A 125 -21.47 -13.60 -34.67
CA ARG A 125 -22.37 -14.69 -35.11
C ARG A 125 -22.09 -15.92 -34.27
N VAL A 126 -23.00 -16.28 -33.41
CA VAL A 126 -22.87 -17.42 -32.51
C VAL A 126 -23.70 -18.59 -33.08
N THR A 127 -23.05 -19.71 -33.38
CA THR A 127 -23.69 -20.93 -33.87
C THR A 127 -24.04 -21.82 -32.70
N PRO A 128 -25.29 -22.40 -32.65
CA PRO A 128 -25.67 -23.30 -31.59
C PRO A 128 -24.69 -24.47 -31.42
N GLY A 129 -24.34 -24.78 -30.16
CA GLY A 129 -23.43 -25.87 -29.83
C GLY A 129 -21.93 -25.57 -30.10
N SER A 130 -21.63 -24.39 -30.63
CA SER A 130 -20.24 -23.95 -30.80
C SER A 130 -19.86 -22.79 -29.85
N THR A 131 -18.58 -22.61 -29.63
CA THR A 131 -18.03 -21.44 -28.88
C THR A 131 -17.55 -20.41 -29.87
N THR A 132 -18.06 -19.18 -29.76
CA THR A 132 -17.54 -18.01 -30.46
C THR A 132 -16.68 -17.21 -29.49
N GLU A 133 -15.47 -16.87 -29.90
CA GLU A 133 -14.51 -16.13 -29.06
C GLU A 133 -14.16 -14.79 -29.69
N VAL A 134 -14.07 -13.76 -28.86
CA VAL A 134 -13.46 -12.48 -29.21
C VAL A 134 -12.46 -12.07 -28.14
N THR A 135 -11.27 -11.72 -28.59
CA THR A 135 -10.20 -11.22 -27.70
C THR A 135 -9.90 -9.75 -28.01
N PHE A 136 -9.93 -8.95 -26.95
CA PHE A 136 -9.52 -7.55 -26.96
C PHE A 136 -8.15 -7.45 -26.32
N LEU A 137 -7.27 -6.69 -26.93
CA LEU A 137 -5.94 -6.40 -26.43
C LEU A 137 -5.76 -4.89 -26.35
N ILE A 138 -5.43 -4.41 -25.15
CA ILE A 138 -4.95 -3.06 -24.95
C ILE A 138 -3.51 -3.17 -24.48
N HIS A 139 -2.60 -2.58 -25.21
CA HIS A 139 -1.22 -2.50 -24.80
C HIS A 139 -0.73 -1.07 -24.85
N GLY A 140 0.20 -0.73 -23.98
CA GLY A 140 0.69 0.63 -23.87
C GLY A 140 2.03 0.71 -23.17
N GLY A 141 2.58 1.91 -23.22
CA GLY A 141 3.87 2.22 -22.67
C GLY A 141 4.42 3.53 -23.19
N LEU A 142 5.72 3.71 -23.11
CA LEU A 142 6.40 4.81 -23.79
C LEU A 142 6.24 4.64 -25.31
N GLU A 143 6.12 5.74 -26.04
CA GLU A 143 5.91 5.71 -27.51
C GLU A 143 6.91 4.80 -28.25
N ARG A 144 8.17 4.77 -27.79
CA ARG A 144 9.21 3.87 -28.32
C ARG A 144 8.93 2.38 -28.09
N GLU A 145 8.03 2.03 -27.18
CA GLU A 145 7.67 0.65 -26.82
C GLU A 145 6.43 0.16 -27.57
N LEU A 146 5.65 1.07 -28.16
CA LEU A 146 4.51 0.72 -28.99
C LEU A 146 4.90 -0.01 -30.28
N GLY A 147 6.16 0.03 -30.67
CA GLY A 147 6.70 -0.63 -31.86
C GLY A 147 6.81 -2.16 -31.78
N ARG A 148 6.30 -2.81 -30.74
CA ARG A 148 6.34 -4.27 -30.56
C ARG A 148 5.20 -5.01 -31.28
N GLY A 149 4.92 -4.61 -32.54
CA GLY A 149 3.85 -5.17 -33.34
C GLY A 149 3.87 -6.70 -33.45
N ALA A 150 5.05 -7.33 -33.50
CA ALA A 150 5.17 -8.78 -33.59
C ALA A 150 4.65 -9.54 -32.34
N ALA A 151 4.83 -8.98 -31.15
CA ALA A 151 4.30 -9.58 -29.92
C ALA A 151 2.76 -9.44 -29.85
N VAL A 152 2.24 -8.28 -30.24
CA VAL A 152 0.80 -8.02 -30.34
C VAL A 152 0.14 -9.00 -31.34
N GLU A 153 0.73 -9.15 -32.52
CA GLU A 153 0.24 -10.07 -33.54
C GLU A 153 0.23 -11.53 -33.08
N ARG A 154 1.29 -11.96 -32.39
CA ARG A 154 1.32 -13.30 -31.80
C ARG A 154 0.19 -13.49 -30.79
N THR A 155 0.05 -12.54 -29.86
CA THR A 155 -0.97 -12.60 -28.80
C THR A 155 -2.40 -12.63 -29.35
N LEU A 156 -2.69 -11.88 -30.41
CA LEU A 156 -4.01 -11.88 -31.04
C LEU A 156 -4.26 -13.14 -31.87
N ARG A 157 -3.23 -13.68 -32.52
CA ARG A 157 -3.34 -14.89 -33.34
C ARG A 157 -3.53 -16.15 -32.50
N ASP A 158 -2.85 -16.22 -31.37
CA ASP A 158 -2.89 -17.34 -30.45
C ASP A 158 -2.98 -16.77 -29.01
N PRO A 159 -4.18 -16.34 -28.59
CA PRO A 159 -4.38 -15.77 -27.27
C PRO A 159 -4.03 -16.80 -26.21
N PRO A 160 -3.13 -16.47 -25.27
CA PRO A 160 -2.77 -17.40 -24.22
C PRO A 160 -3.99 -17.76 -23.36
N SER A 161 -4.12 -19.04 -23.02
CA SER A 161 -5.20 -19.50 -22.15
C SER A 161 -5.08 -18.86 -20.76
N ALA A 162 -6.19 -18.78 -20.02
CA ALA A 162 -6.20 -18.28 -18.65
C ALA A 162 -5.14 -18.97 -17.77
N ALA A 163 -4.94 -20.29 -17.95
CA ALA A 163 -3.90 -21.06 -17.25
C ALA A 163 -2.48 -20.70 -17.72
N GLY A 164 -2.30 -20.40 -19.02
CA GLY A 164 -1.01 -19.96 -19.57
C GLY A 164 -0.66 -18.52 -19.20
N LEU A 165 -1.67 -17.71 -18.87
CA LEU A 165 -1.50 -16.30 -18.44
C LEU A 165 -1.16 -16.15 -16.97
N VAL A 166 -1.46 -17.17 -16.15
CA VAL A 166 -0.84 -17.30 -14.82
C VAL A 166 0.64 -17.57 -15.07
N GLY A 167 1.32 -16.50 -15.48
CA GLY A 167 2.64 -16.60 -16.08
C GLY A 167 3.63 -17.24 -15.14
N THR A 168 4.62 -17.89 -15.71
CA THR A 168 5.73 -18.53 -14.98
C THR A 168 6.36 -17.62 -13.93
N ALA A 169 6.41 -16.30 -14.18
CA ALA A 169 6.94 -15.31 -13.25
C ALA A 169 6.05 -15.13 -11.99
N ASP A 170 4.73 -15.08 -12.15
CA ASP A 170 3.80 -14.95 -11.02
C ASP A 170 3.63 -16.27 -10.28
N ALA A 171 3.67 -17.40 -10.96
CA ALA A 171 3.71 -18.72 -10.34
C ALA A 171 5.01 -18.90 -9.53
N ALA A 172 6.17 -18.54 -10.10
CA ALA A 172 7.45 -18.57 -9.41
C ALA A 172 7.49 -17.61 -8.21
N TRP A 173 6.90 -16.41 -8.33
CA TRP A 173 6.77 -15.47 -7.21
C TRP A 173 5.86 -16.04 -6.12
N THR A 174 4.70 -16.57 -6.48
CA THR A 174 3.76 -17.18 -5.55
C THR A 174 4.35 -18.38 -4.82
N ALA A 175 5.14 -19.21 -5.52
CA ALA A 175 5.78 -20.39 -4.95
C ALA A 175 6.86 -20.09 -3.90
N ARG A 176 7.47 -18.91 -3.95
CA ARG A 176 8.51 -18.48 -3.00
C ARG A 176 8.01 -17.54 -1.90
N THR A 177 6.75 -17.08 -1.98
CA THR A 177 6.18 -16.22 -0.93
C THR A 177 5.62 -17.05 0.23
N PRO A 178 5.66 -16.54 1.46
CA PRO A 178 5.13 -17.26 2.61
C PRO A 178 3.69 -17.73 2.43
N VAL A 179 3.39 -18.89 2.98
CA VAL A 179 2.03 -19.45 3.02
C VAL A 179 1.54 -19.40 4.46
N LEU A 180 0.52 -18.57 4.72
CA LEU A 180 -0.14 -18.48 6.01
C LEU A 180 -1.35 -19.40 6.04
N ARG A 181 -1.54 -20.10 7.16
CA ARG A 181 -2.70 -20.93 7.45
C ARG A 181 -3.32 -20.55 8.79
N PHE A 182 -4.62 -20.36 8.76
CA PHE A 182 -5.43 -20.03 9.93
C PHE A 182 -6.70 -20.92 9.92
N PRO A 183 -6.61 -22.20 10.36
CA PRO A 183 -7.76 -23.12 10.31
C PRO A 183 -9.00 -22.60 11.04
N ASP A 184 -8.79 -21.84 12.13
CA ASP A 184 -9.87 -21.24 12.92
C ASP A 184 -10.39 -19.91 12.35
N ALA A 185 -9.72 -19.38 11.30
CA ALA A 185 -10.11 -18.13 10.63
C ALA A 185 -9.90 -18.23 9.10
N PRO A 186 -10.68 -19.08 8.40
CA PRO A 186 -10.46 -19.36 6.97
C PRO A 186 -10.65 -18.12 6.07
N ARG A 187 -11.42 -17.13 6.53
CA ARG A 187 -11.54 -15.86 5.81
C ARG A 187 -10.25 -15.06 5.83
N LEU A 188 -9.54 -15.00 6.96
CA LEU A 188 -8.23 -14.35 7.02
C LEU A 188 -7.22 -15.05 6.11
N GLU A 189 -7.22 -16.38 6.07
CA GLU A 189 -6.36 -17.16 5.19
C GLU A 189 -6.66 -16.84 3.71
N ARG A 190 -7.94 -16.82 3.33
CA ARG A 190 -8.35 -16.47 1.96
C ARG A 190 -7.98 -15.02 1.62
N ALA A 191 -8.26 -14.09 2.53
CA ALA A 191 -7.93 -12.68 2.35
C ALA A 191 -6.42 -12.45 2.21
N TYR A 192 -5.59 -13.14 3.00
CA TYR A 192 -4.15 -13.13 2.85
C TYR A 192 -3.71 -13.52 1.43
N SER A 193 -4.24 -14.63 0.91
CA SER A 193 -3.92 -15.11 -0.43
C SER A 193 -4.33 -14.11 -1.52
N LEU A 194 -5.49 -13.48 -1.38
CA LEU A 194 -5.96 -12.46 -2.31
C LEU A 194 -5.18 -11.14 -2.18
N ALA A 195 -4.90 -10.69 -0.96
CA ALA A 195 -4.17 -9.45 -0.70
C ALA A 195 -2.74 -9.47 -1.26
N ARG A 196 -2.00 -10.58 -1.07
CA ARG A 196 -0.65 -10.71 -1.65
C ARG A 196 -0.68 -10.71 -3.18
N ALA A 197 -1.68 -11.35 -3.81
CA ALA A 197 -1.85 -11.31 -5.26
C ALA A 197 -2.20 -9.91 -5.75
N SER A 198 -3.02 -9.17 -5.01
CA SER A 198 -3.39 -7.79 -5.32
C SER A 198 -2.20 -6.83 -5.15
N LEU A 199 -1.40 -7.00 -4.10
CA LEU A 199 -0.17 -6.23 -3.93
C LEU A 199 0.82 -6.47 -5.09
N ARG A 200 0.95 -7.72 -5.55
CA ARG A 200 1.81 -8.08 -6.69
C ARG A 200 1.41 -7.34 -7.99
N ARG A 201 0.13 -7.04 -8.19
CA ARG A 201 -0.36 -6.30 -9.37
C ARG A 201 0.05 -4.83 -9.39
N LEU A 202 0.44 -4.27 -8.26
CA LEU A 202 0.89 -2.89 -8.16
C LEU A 202 2.37 -2.73 -8.47
N TYR A 203 3.14 -3.83 -8.58
CA TYR A 203 4.53 -3.80 -8.95
C TYR A 203 4.70 -3.19 -10.34
N THR A 204 5.61 -2.24 -10.46
CA THR A 204 5.82 -1.51 -11.71
C THR A 204 7.30 -1.25 -11.97
N ALA A 205 7.70 -1.41 -13.22
CA ALA A 205 9.00 -1.03 -13.75
C ALA A 205 8.78 -0.22 -15.02
N PRO A 206 8.37 1.06 -14.91
CA PRO A 206 7.88 1.84 -16.06
C PRO A 206 8.97 2.28 -17.05
N GLY A 207 10.17 1.79 -16.93
CA GLY A 207 11.33 2.20 -17.72
C GLY A 207 12.23 3.19 -16.98
N ASP A 208 13.27 3.68 -17.67
CA ASP A 208 14.28 4.63 -17.14
C ASP A 208 14.98 4.16 -15.84
N GLY A 209 14.98 2.84 -15.58
CA GLY A 209 15.53 2.23 -14.37
C GLY A 209 14.71 2.51 -13.11
N LEU A 210 13.45 2.88 -13.24
CA LEU A 210 12.52 3.03 -12.13
C LEU A 210 11.89 1.69 -11.77
N PHE A 211 11.79 1.45 -10.48
CA PHE A 211 11.10 0.32 -9.86
C PHE A 211 10.26 0.82 -8.70
N GLY A 212 9.13 0.19 -8.46
CA GLY A 212 8.27 0.53 -7.34
C GLY A 212 6.94 -0.21 -7.41
N LEU A 213 5.99 0.30 -6.66
CA LEU A 213 4.59 -0.09 -6.73
C LEU A 213 3.79 1.18 -7.04
N VAL A 214 2.85 1.09 -7.98
CA VAL A 214 1.86 2.16 -8.13
C VAL A 214 0.96 2.17 -6.89
N ALA A 215 0.49 3.35 -6.48
CA ALA A 215 -0.33 3.45 -5.28
C ALA A 215 -1.66 2.71 -5.47
N GLY A 216 -2.35 2.94 -6.59
CA GLY A 216 -3.61 2.25 -6.85
C GLY A 216 -4.27 2.61 -8.17
N TYR A 217 -5.33 1.87 -8.45
CA TYR A 217 -6.12 2.01 -9.67
C TYR A 217 -7.56 2.42 -9.36
N PRO A 218 -8.18 3.30 -10.18
CA PRO A 218 -7.62 3.89 -11.41
C PRO A 218 -6.88 5.22 -11.20
N TRP A 219 -7.02 5.89 -10.03
CA TRP A 219 -6.66 7.29 -9.86
C TRP A 219 -5.17 7.54 -9.56
N TYR A 220 -4.49 6.58 -8.90
CA TYR A 220 -3.14 6.76 -8.39
C TYR A 220 -2.14 5.80 -9.08
N SER A 221 -2.16 5.79 -10.43
CA SER A 221 -1.34 4.90 -11.26
C SER A 221 0.14 5.33 -11.39
N ALA A 222 0.66 6.06 -10.41
CA ALA A 222 2.07 6.41 -10.27
C ALA A 222 2.67 5.83 -9.00
N ILE A 223 3.99 5.92 -8.85
CA ILE A 223 4.66 5.61 -7.58
C ILE A 223 4.43 6.79 -6.63
N TRP A 224 3.47 6.66 -5.73
CA TRP A 224 3.28 7.57 -4.62
C TRP A 224 4.16 7.12 -3.48
N CYS A 225 5.10 7.98 -3.09
CA CYS A 225 6.16 7.54 -2.19
C CYS A 225 5.66 7.28 -0.76
N ARG A 226 4.56 7.91 -0.32
CA ARG A 226 3.88 7.56 0.93
C ARG A 226 3.27 6.17 0.85
N ASP A 227 2.52 5.89 -0.21
CA ASP A 227 1.88 4.59 -0.43
C ASP A 227 2.92 3.48 -0.56
N LEU A 228 3.99 3.74 -1.31
CA LEU A 228 5.13 2.84 -1.41
C LEU A 228 5.71 2.54 -0.03
N ALA A 229 5.81 3.54 0.84
CA ALA A 229 6.31 3.35 2.20
C ALA A 229 5.42 2.42 3.04
N TRP A 230 4.11 2.45 2.84
CA TRP A 230 3.19 1.53 3.47
C TRP A 230 3.21 0.12 2.85
N MET A 231 3.58 0.01 1.57
CA MET A 231 3.64 -1.28 0.87
C MET A 231 4.93 -2.05 1.10
N LEU A 232 6.07 -1.38 1.22
CA LEU A 232 7.39 -2.03 1.33
C LEU A 232 7.54 -2.97 2.53
N PRO A 233 6.99 -2.72 3.73
CA PRO A 233 7.03 -3.70 4.82
C PRO A 233 6.40 -5.04 4.44
N ALA A 234 5.24 -5.02 3.77
CA ALA A 234 4.61 -6.24 3.28
C ALA A 234 5.45 -6.92 2.18
N VAL A 235 6.05 -6.16 1.26
CA VAL A 235 6.96 -6.67 0.23
C VAL A 235 8.15 -7.43 0.85
N LEU A 236 8.73 -6.89 1.92
CA LEU A 236 9.83 -7.52 2.67
C LEU A 236 9.37 -8.81 3.34
N TRP A 237 8.22 -8.82 4.02
CA TRP A 237 7.65 -10.03 4.62
C TRP A 237 7.27 -11.09 3.58
N LEU A 238 6.92 -10.70 2.37
CA LEU A 238 6.69 -11.61 1.24
C LEU A 238 7.99 -12.13 0.60
N GLY A 239 9.16 -11.77 1.13
CA GLY A 239 10.46 -12.27 0.69
C GLY A 239 11.02 -11.60 -0.56
N ASP A 240 10.51 -10.43 -0.96
CA ASP A 240 10.95 -9.75 -2.20
C ASP A 240 11.88 -8.55 -1.89
N ALA A 241 12.98 -8.84 -1.18
CA ALA A 241 13.98 -7.83 -0.82
C ALA A 241 14.63 -7.15 -2.04
N ASP A 242 14.77 -7.87 -3.16
CA ASP A 242 15.31 -7.31 -4.41
C ASP A 242 14.42 -6.21 -4.97
N TRP A 243 13.09 -6.41 -4.91
CA TRP A 243 12.17 -5.38 -5.37
C TRP A 243 12.12 -4.19 -4.41
N ALA A 244 12.17 -4.44 -3.11
CA ALA A 244 12.25 -3.40 -2.10
C ALA A 244 13.51 -2.54 -2.27
N GLU A 245 14.68 -3.14 -2.49
CA GLU A 245 15.94 -2.44 -2.77
C GLU A 245 15.84 -1.52 -3.98
N ARG A 246 15.36 -2.06 -5.11
CA ARG A 246 15.18 -1.28 -6.35
C ARG A 246 14.17 -0.15 -6.19
N SER A 247 13.12 -0.38 -5.41
CA SER A 247 12.10 0.64 -5.12
C SER A 247 12.67 1.78 -4.27
N LEU A 248 13.42 1.48 -3.21
CA LEU A 248 14.11 2.47 -2.39
C LEU A 248 15.13 3.25 -3.21
N ALA A 249 15.97 2.57 -3.99
CA ALA A 249 16.93 3.21 -4.87
C ALA A 249 16.26 4.16 -5.89
N SER A 250 15.08 3.78 -6.41
CA SER A 250 14.30 4.61 -7.33
C SER A 250 13.86 5.91 -6.69
N VAL A 251 13.37 5.87 -5.45
CA VAL A 251 12.94 7.07 -4.71
C VAL A 251 14.14 7.96 -4.35
N PHE A 252 15.24 7.36 -3.90
CA PHE A 252 16.43 8.09 -3.46
C PHE A 252 17.12 8.87 -4.60
N ARG A 253 16.96 8.45 -5.85
CA ARG A 253 17.44 9.21 -7.03
C ARG A 253 16.84 10.62 -7.13
N PHE A 254 15.68 10.84 -6.51
CA PHE A 254 14.95 12.10 -6.58
C PHE A 254 14.96 12.85 -5.24
N GLN A 255 15.85 12.50 -4.30
CA GLN A 255 16.01 13.31 -3.10
C GLN A 255 16.44 14.72 -3.48
N SER A 256 15.76 15.73 -2.94
CA SER A 256 16.13 17.12 -3.20
C SER A 256 17.45 17.49 -2.50
N HIS A 257 18.35 18.13 -3.24
CA HIS A 257 19.62 18.64 -2.73
C HIS A 257 19.63 20.16 -2.55
N TYR A 258 18.61 20.84 -3.07
CA TYR A 258 18.45 22.29 -3.05
C TYR A 258 16.95 22.63 -3.08
N ASP A 259 16.64 23.89 -2.84
CA ASP A 259 15.26 24.36 -2.96
C ASP A 259 14.80 24.30 -4.42
N VAL A 260 13.63 23.68 -4.62
CA VAL A 260 12.99 23.53 -5.93
C VAL A 260 11.61 24.19 -5.90
N PRO A 261 11.55 25.54 -6.01
CA PRO A 261 10.33 26.31 -5.75
C PRO A 261 9.11 25.90 -6.60
N ILE A 262 9.36 25.44 -7.84
CA ILE A 262 8.28 25.07 -8.78
C ILE A 262 7.71 23.68 -8.46
N LEU A 263 8.55 22.75 -7.94
CA LEU A 263 8.19 21.37 -7.63
C LEU A 263 7.99 21.11 -6.15
N GLY A 264 8.31 22.10 -5.31
CA GLY A 264 8.09 22.08 -3.88
C GLY A 264 9.18 21.41 -3.06
N GLY A 265 10.30 21.02 -3.66
CA GLY A 265 11.37 20.33 -2.94
C GLY A 265 12.20 21.25 -2.08
N THR A 266 12.57 20.77 -0.90
CA THR A 266 13.56 21.37 0.00
C THR A 266 14.70 20.40 0.29
N PRO A 267 15.92 20.86 0.64
CA PRO A 267 17.07 19.97 0.84
C PRO A 267 16.77 18.82 1.81
N GLY A 268 17.01 17.59 1.36
CA GLY A 268 16.74 16.37 2.13
C GLY A 268 15.35 15.74 1.90
N GLU A 269 14.43 16.48 1.32
CA GLU A 269 13.07 16.00 1.07
C GLU A 269 13.03 14.93 -0.02
N LEU A 270 12.16 13.93 0.15
CA LEU A 270 11.85 12.94 -0.86
C LEU A 270 10.56 13.30 -1.61
N PRO A 271 10.42 12.87 -2.86
CA PRO A 271 9.24 13.21 -3.64
C PRO A 271 7.97 12.60 -3.07
N MET A 272 6.87 13.31 -3.22
CA MET A 272 5.52 12.80 -2.97
C MET A 272 5.16 11.73 -4.01
N GLN A 273 5.48 12.01 -5.28
CA GLN A 273 5.07 11.20 -6.43
C GLN A 273 6.19 11.15 -7.48
N ILE A 274 6.36 9.97 -8.08
CA ILE A 274 7.21 9.75 -9.25
C ILE A 274 6.37 9.05 -10.32
N ALA A 275 6.28 9.68 -11.49
CA ALA A 275 5.60 9.14 -12.65
C ALA A 275 6.61 8.85 -13.78
N PRO A 276 6.26 7.98 -14.74
CA PRO A 276 7.11 7.71 -15.89
C PRO A 276 7.50 8.97 -16.66
N GLY A 277 8.74 9.04 -17.12
CA GLY A 277 9.18 10.11 -17.98
C GLY A 277 10.10 11.21 -17.45
N PRO A 278 10.86 11.08 -16.35
CA PRO A 278 10.54 11.10 -14.95
C PRO A 278 9.89 12.42 -14.56
N ILE A 279 8.63 12.35 -14.19
CA ILE A 279 7.87 13.48 -13.64
C ILE A 279 7.76 13.23 -12.15
N PHE A 280 8.18 14.18 -11.32
CA PHE A 280 8.15 14.04 -9.87
C PHE A 280 7.69 15.32 -9.21
N LEU A 281 7.08 15.20 -8.02
CA LEU A 281 6.54 16.29 -7.21
C LEU A 281 6.92 16.05 -5.75
N TYR A 282 7.10 17.13 -5.01
CA TYR A 282 7.27 17.14 -3.56
C TYR A 282 6.04 17.73 -2.88
N GLY A 283 6.09 17.93 -1.58
CA GLY A 283 5.10 18.71 -0.85
C GLY A 283 4.18 17.91 0.05
N THR A 284 4.73 16.87 0.71
CA THR A 284 4.07 16.18 1.81
C THR A 284 4.90 16.28 3.08
N SER A 285 4.23 16.38 4.22
CA SER A 285 4.91 16.50 5.51
C SER A 285 5.44 15.17 6.06
N ASP A 286 4.86 14.05 5.64
CA ASP A 286 5.12 12.73 6.22
C ASP A 286 5.99 11.82 5.34
N THR A 287 5.88 11.92 4.02
CA THR A 287 6.52 10.98 3.08
C THR A 287 7.99 10.76 3.38
N THR A 288 8.75 11.83 3.55
CA THR A 288 10.20 11.79 3.78
C THR A 288 10.57 11.01 5.06
N LEU A 289 9.75 11.11 6.10
CA LEU A 289 10.02 10.53 7.41
C LEU A 289 9.86 9.01 7.49
N TYR A 290 9.14 8.38 6.56
CA TYR A 290 9.03 6.92 6.53
C TYR A 290 10.35 6.23 6.16
N TYR A 291 11.18 6.86 5.35
CA TYR A 291 12.26 6.18 4.65
C TYR A 291 13.45 5.74 5.52
N PRO A 292 13.87 6.46 6.57
CA PRO A 292 14.88 5.92 7.49
C PRO A 292 14.46 4.59 8.12
N GLY A 293 13.21 4.50 8.57
CA GLY A 293 12.63 3.26 9.11
C GLY A 293 12.53 2.13 8.07
N LEU A 294 12.29 2.47 6.80
CA LEU A 294 12.26 1.49 5.71
C LEU A 294 13.65 0.94 5.39
N VAL A 295 14.70 1.76 5.42
CA VAL A 295 16.08 1.30 5.26
C VAL A 295 16.47 0.36 6.40
N ASP A 296 16.13 0.69 7.66
CA ASP A 296 16.37 -0.19 8.81
C ASP A 296 15.63 -1.53 8.65
N ARG A 297 14.35 -1.51 8.26
CA ARG A 297 13.58 -2.72 7.96
C ARG A 297 14.22 -3.54 6.85
N PHE A 298 14.61 -2.90 5.76
CA PHE A 298 15.27 -3.57 4.64
C PHE A 298 16.52 -4.33 5.09
N VAL A 299 17.37 -3.69 5.88
CA VAL A 299 18.58 -4.31 6.45
C VAL A 299 18.21 -5.48 7.37
N ARG A 300 17.24 -5.30 8.24
CA ARG A 300 16.79 -6.37 9.17
C ARG A 300 16.23 -7.59 8.45
N HIS A 301 15.57 -7.41 7.31
CA HIS A 301 15.03 -8.53 6.54
C HIS A 301 16.06 -9.19 5.63
N SER A 302 16.96 -8.40 5.02
CA SER A 302 17.85 -8.86 3.95
C SER A 302 19.31 -9.12 4.36
N ALA A 303 19.76 -8.56 5.49
CA ALA A 303 21.16 -8.49 5.93
C ALA A 303 22.09 -7.72 4.96
N ARG A 304 21.57 -6.96 3.99
CA ARG A 304 22.34 -6.23 2.97
C ARG A 304 22.88 -4.90 3.52
N THR A 305 23.83 -4.96 4.42
CA THR A 305 24.40 -3.78 5.11
C THR A 305 25.12 -2.82 4.17
N ALA A 306 25.90 -3.35 3.22
CA ALA A 306 26.65 -2.53 2.26
C ALA A 306 25.73 -1.61 1.42
N VAL A 307 24.53 -2.07 1.08
CA VAL A 307 23.52 -1.26 0.38
C VAL A 307 23.01 -0.14 1.30
N ALA A 308 22.73 -0.45 2.55
CA ALA A 308 22.28 0.54 3.52
C ALA A 308 23.36 1.58 3.84
N GLU A 309 24.62 1.18 3.92
CA GLU A 309 25.77 2.08 4.08
C GLU A 309 25.86 3.06 2.89
N ALA A 310 25.64 2.59 1.66
CA ALA A 310 25.61 3.45 0.48
C ALA A 310 24.46 4.48 0.52
N TRP A 311 23.37 4.19 1.23
CA TRP A 311 22.23 5.10 1.44
C TRP A 311 22.37 5.99 2.69
N GLY A 312 23.41 5.80 3.49
CA GLY A 312 23.68 6.62 4.69
C GLY A 312 23.57 8.12 4.45
N PRO A 313 24.21 8.69 3.40
CA PRO A 313 24.08 10.12 3.10
C PRO A 313 22.65 10.58 2.78
N VAL A 314 21.81 9.70 2.23
CA VAL A 314 20.38 10.00 1.98
C VAL A 314 19.63 10.09 3.30
N VAL A 315 19.82 9.11 4.18
CA VAL A 315 19.21 9.07 5.52
C VAL A 315 19.65 10.28 6.35
N GLU A 316 20.94 10.63 6.32
CA GLU A 316 21.44 11.79 7.06
C GLU A 316 20.79 13.11 6.60
N ARG A 317 20.60 13.30 5.29
CA ARG A 317 19.88 14.48 4.77
C ARG A 317 18.40 14.48 5.16
N ILE A 318 17.73 13.32 5.22
CA ILE A 318 16.36 13.23 5.72
C ILE A 318 16.28 13.68 7.18
N LEU A 319 17.21 13.22 8.02
CA LEU A 319 17.24 13.63 9.44
C LEU A 319 17.51 15.13 9.57
N GLY A 320 18.43 15.68 8.79
CA GLY A 320 18.68 17.12 8.74
C GLY A 320 17.44 17.92 8.31
N TRP A 321 16.69 17.41 7.34
CA TRP A 321 15.40 17.99 6.90
C TRP A 321 14.38 18.02 8.05
N GLY A 322 14.26 16.93 8.81
CA GLY A 322 13.39 16.84 9.97
C GLY A 322 13.84 17.73 11.13
N GLU A 323 15.16 17.75 11.43
CA GLU A 323 15.71 18.59 12.49
C GLU A 323 15.46 20.08 12.24
N ALA A 324 15.56 20.55 10.99
CA ALA A 324 15.30 21.94 10.62
C ALA A 324 13.83 22.36 10.85
N ARG A 325 12.92 21.38 11.01
CA ARG A 325 11.48 21.56 11.26
C ARG A 325 11.07 21.23 12.68
N THR A 326 12.01 20.95 13.54
CA THR A 326 11.76 20.49 14.92
C THR A 326 11.76 21.65 15.89
N ASN A 327 10.77 21.72 16.76
CA ASN A 327 10.77 22.64 17.90
C ASN A 327 11.89 22.24 18.86
N PRO A 328 12.85 23.14 19.17
CA PRO A 328 14.03 22.81 19.96
C PRO A 328 13.72 22.42 21.41
N GLU A 329 12.62 22.92 21.97
CA GLU A 329 12.25 22.68 23.38
C GLU A 329 11.54 21.34 23.55
N THR A 330 10.58 21.05 22.66
CA THR A 330 9.73 19.85 22.77
C THR A 330 10.24 18.66 21.96
N GLY A 331 11.06 18.92 20.94
CA GLY A 331 11.47 17.93 19.95
C GLY A 331 10.39 17.62 18.91
N LEU A 332 9.18 18.20 19.03
CA LEU A 332 8.08 17.95 18.10
C LEU A 332 8.39 18.52 16.71
N ILE A 333 8.16 17.69 15.68
CA ILE A 333 8.31 18.14 14.31
C ILE A 333 7.08 18.90 13.85
N HIS A 334 7.31 19.92 13.05
CA HIS A 334 6.27 20.76 12.45
C HIS A 334 5.83 20.20 11.11
N ASN A 335 4.51 20.03 10.89
CA ASN A 335 3.98 19.47 9.65
C ASN A 335 3.65 20.53 8.59
N GLY A 336 4.57 21.37 8.30
CA GLY A 336 4.48 22.31 7.23
C GLY A 336 4.20 23.72 7.64
N GLY A 337 4.74 24.59 6.82
CA GLY A 337 4.76 25.99 7.01
C GLY A 337 3.48 26.70 6.59
N GLU A 338 3.52 28.00 6.68
CA GLU A 338 2.49 28.89 6.17
C GLU A 338 2.21 28.58 4.71
N VAL A 339 0.94 28.30 4.39
CA VAL A 339 0.45 28.34 3.01
C VAL A 339 0.62 29.80 2.54
N ARG A 340 1.76 30.10 1.93
CA ARG A 340 1.95 31.37 1.26
C ARG A 340 0.97 31.43 0.08
N SER A 341 -0.20 31.98 0.32
CA SER A 341 -1.21 32.17 -0.72
C SER A 341 -0.68 33.12 -1.78
N VAL A 342 -0.39 32.59 -2.94
CA VAL A 342 -0.09 33.40 -4.12
C VAL A 342 -1.19 33.18 -5.15
N GLY A 343 -2.26 33.91 -5.02
CA GLY A 343 -3.38 33.94 -5.97
C GLY A 343 -4.38 32.79 -5.83
N ALA A 344 -5.59 33.03 -6.34
CA ALA A 344 -6.71 32.10 -6.29
C ALA A 344 -6.48 30.85 -7.15
N VAL A 345 -5.72 29.92 -6.65
CA VAL A 345 -5.50 28.59 -7.26
C VAL A 345 -6.04 27.57 -6.27
N SER A 346 -6.72 26.52 -6.76
CA SER A 346 -7.20 25.45 -5.90
C SER A 346 -6.08 24.90 -5.00
N ALA A 347 -6.41 24.40 -3.81
CA ALA A 347 -5.42 23.88 -2.86
C ALA A 347 -4.50 22.82 -3.48
N SER A 348 -5.03 21.97 -4.37
CA SER A 348 -4.24 21.00 -5.13
C SER A 348 -3.27 21.63 -6.14
N ALA A 349 -3.69 22.71 -6.81
CA ALA A 349 -2.83 23.43 -7.73
C ALA A 349 -1.81 24.33 -7.00
N ALA A 350 -2.14 24.81 -5.80
CA ALA A 350 -1.21 25.52 -4.93
C ALA A 350 -0.06 24.59 -4.46
N ARG A 351 -0.36 23.35 -4.13
CA ARG A 351 0.66 22.33 -3.78
C ARG A 351 1.66 22.12 -4.90
N VAL A 352 1.17 21.93 -6.12
CA VAL A 352 2.02 21.71 -7.30
C VAL A 352 2.81 22.95 -7.70
N ARG A 353 2.26 24.13 -7.46
CA ARG A 353 2.83 25.38 -7.97
C ARG A 353 3.83 26.05 -7.03
N TYR A 354 3.72 25.82 -5.73
CA TYR A 354 4.47 26.59 -4.75
C TYR A 354 5.39 25.79 -3.85
N GLY A 355 5.38 24.46 -4.01
CA GLY A 355 6.24 23.63 -3.21
C GLY A 355 6.07 23.83 -1.72
N ILE A 356 4.85 24.08 -1.36
CA ILE A 356 4.54 24.39 0.01
C ILE A 356 4.55 23.07 0.77
N ASP A 357 5.19 23.09 1.91
CA ASP A 357 4.94 22.15 2.98
C ASP A 357 3.45 22.16 3.30
N ALA A 358 2.67 21.46 2.49
CA ALA A 358 1.26 21.29 2.79
C ALA A 358 1.17 20.44 4.05
N PRO A 359 0.19 20.65 4.94
CA PRO A 359 -0.06 19.78 6.08
C PRO A 359 -0.58 18.41 5.63
N ASP A 360 -0.17 17.96 4.46
CA ASP A 360 -0.56 16.71 3.82
C ASP A 360 0.15 15.54 4.50
N THR A 361 -0.61 14.79 5.26
CA THR A 361 -0.25 13.50 5.85
C THR A 361 -1.23 12.43 5.36
N THR A 362 -1.11 11.20 5.78
CA THR A 362 -1.95 10.10 5.28
C THR A 362 -3.45 10.36 5.45
N ILE A 363 -3.89 10.80 6.62
CA ILE A 363 -5.25 11.32 6.85
C ILE A 363 -5.12 12.73 7.39
N TRP A 364 -5.56 13.71 6.66
CA TRP A 364 -5.39 15.12 7.01
C TRP A 364 -6.67 15.92 6.81
N ASP A 365 -6.73 17.06 7.47
CA ASP A 365 -7.78 18.04 7.36
C ASP A 365 -7.14 19.34 6.86
N SER A 366 -7.78 19.99 5.92
CA SER A 366 -7.24 21.17 5.27
C SER A 366 -7.21 22.42 6.14
N THR A 367 -7.85 22.41 7.30
CA THR A 367 -8.13 23.65 8.04
C THR A 367 -7.34 23.80 9.33
N ASP A 368 -7.32 22.81 10.21
CA ASP A 368 -6.78 22.97 11.57
C ASP A 368 -5.72 21.93 11.98
N ARG A 369 -5.49 20.88 11.16
CA ARG A 369 -4.48 19.88 11.42
C ARG A 369 -3.08 20.37 11.01
N ARG A 370 -2.74 21.56 11.48
CA ARG A 370 -1.44 22.22 11.24
C ARG A 370 -0.48 22.01 12.40
N ASP A 371 0.74 22.42 12.21
CA ASP A 371 1.85 22.50 13.16
C ASP A 371 2.31 21.10 13.63
N HIS A 372 1.72 20.49 14.62
CA HIS A 372 2.22 19.28 15.23
C HIS A 372 1.18 18.16 15.24
N ALA A 373 0.98 17.49 14.11
CA ALA A 373 0.08 16.34 14.01
C ALA A 373 0.64 15.12 14.77
N VAL A 374 -0.22 14.36 15.47
CA VAL A 374 0.18 13.27 16.37
C VAL A 374 0.90 12.12 15.66
N ASP A 375 0.42 11.70 14.51
CA ASP A 375 1.01 10.61 13.72
C ASP A 375 2.35 11.02 13.10
N LEU A 376 2.53 12.29 12.74
CA LEU A 376 3.80 12.81 12.27
C LEU A 376 4.89 12.73 13.35
N GLN A 377 4.53 12.94 14.63
CA GLN A 377 5.47 12.79 15.73
C GLN A 377 5.95 11.34 15.86
N VAL A 378 5.07 10.36 15.62
CA VAL A 378 5.43 8.93 15.59
C VAL A 378 6.44 8.66 14.48
N LEU A 379 6.20 9.17 13.29
CA LEU A 379 7.12 8.98 12.15
C LEU A 379 8.49 9.63 12.40
N TRP A 380 8.48 10.84 12.99
CA TRP A 380 9.74 11.51 13.34
C TRP A 380 10.52 10.72 14.39
N TYR A 381 9.88 10.22 15.40
CA TYR A 381 10.52 9.34 16.41
C TYR A 381 11.12 8.09 15.76
N GLU A 382 10.36 7.40 14.90
CA GLU A 382 10.82 6.20 14.21
C GLU A 382 12.02 6.52 13.28
N ALA A 383 11.98 7.65 12.56
CA ALA A 383 13.07 8.11 11.71
C ALA A 383 14.36 8.39 12.52
N LEU A 384 14.23 9.04 13.67
CA LEU A 384 15.37 9.34 14.56
C LEU A 384 16.02 8.06 15.09
N LEU A 385 15.23 7.08 15.54
CA LEU A 385 15.76 5.81 16.05
C LEU A 385 16.41 4.99 14.93
N ALA A 386 15.78 4.93 13.75
CA ALA A 386 16.35 4.26 12.60
C ALA A 386 17.68 4.91 12.17
N GLY A 387 17.72 6.23 12.11
CA GLY A 387 18.94 6.98 11.81
C GLY A 387 20.04 6.76 12.84
N ALA A 388 19.69 6.79 14.13
CA ALA A 388 20.61 6.50 15.22
C ALA A 388 21.26 5.13 15.09
N GLN A 389 20.49 4.13 14.63
CA GLN A 389 20.98 2.77 14.42
C GLN A 389 21.80 2.63 13.14
N LEU A 390 21.27 3.14 12.00
CA LEU A 390 21.87 2.97 10.67
C LEU A 390 23.18 3.72 10.49
N LEU A 391 23.29 4.91 11.10
CA LEU A 391 24.42 5.82 10.90
C LEU A 391 25.41 5.80 12.08
N SER A 392 25.21 4.93 13.05
CA SER A 392 26.14 4.77 14.17
C SER A 392 27.46 4.20 13.69
N THR A 393 28.56 4.87 14.04
CA THR A 393 29.94 4.42 13.78
C THR A 393 30.53 3.64 14.96
N GLY A 394 29.74 3.40 16.02
CA GLY A 394 30.15 2.68 17.22
C GLY A 394 29.30 3.04 18.43
N GLU A 395 29.56 2.37 19.54
CA GLU A 395 28.76 2.44 20.77
C GLU A 395 28.64 3.87 21.37
N HIS A 396 29.60 4.75 21.07
CA HIS A 396 29.66 6.12 21.59
C HIS A 396 29.52 7.20 20.49
N ASP A 397 28.85 6.91 19.38
CA ASP A 397 28.63 7.91 18.33
C ASP A 397 27.74 9.06 18.86
N PRO A 398 28.25 10.31 18.94
CA PRO A 398 27.51 11.43 19.49
C PRO A 398 26.25 11.79 18.68
N ARG A 399 26.22 11.47 17.37
CA ARG A 399 25.06 11.70 16.52
C ARG A 399 23.94 10.74 16.90
N SER A 400 24.26 9.44 17.06
CA SER A 400 23.33 8.41 17.51
C SER A 400 22.74 8.75 18.88
N ALA A 401 23.58 9.17 19.84
CA ALA A 401 23.12 9.60 21.15
C ALA A 401 22.19 10.84 21.06
N ARG A 402 22.51 11.82 20.21
CA ARG A 402 21.69 13.03 20.00
C ARG A 402 20.30 12.67 19.44
N TRP A 403 20.23 11.83 18.40
CA TRP A 403 18.96 11.43 17.79
C TRP A 403 18.12 10.59 18.74
N THR A 404 18.73 9.67 19.50
CA THR A 404 18.04 8.90 20.54
C THR A 404 17.47 9.80 21.63
N ALA A 405 18.23 10.79 22.10
CA ALA A 405 17.75 11.77 23.07
C ALA A 405 16.61 12.64 22.50
N MET A 406 16.69 13.01 21.22
CA MET A 406 15.60 13.75 20.55
C MET A 406 14.34 12.90 20.43
N ALA A 407 14.46 11.63 20.03
CA ALA A 407 13.36 10.70 19.99
C ALA A 407 12.66 10.57 21.37
N SER A 408 13.42 10.44 22.44
CA SER A 408 12.87 10.41 23.80
C SER A 408 12.09 11.68 24.13
N ARG A 409 12.62 12.87 23.80
CA ARG A 409 11.89 14.14 23.99
C ARG A 409 10.57 14.19 23.23
N VAL A 410 10.54 13.72 21.97
CA VAL A 410 9.31 13.66 21.16
C VAL A 410 8.26 12.80 21.87
N LYS A 411 8.64 11.59 22.30
CA LYS A 411 7.74 10.67 23.00
C LYS A 411 7.19 11.30 24.28
N ASP A 412 8.06 11.89 25.10
CA ASP A 412 7.67 12.52 26.36
C ASP A 412 6.77 13.75 26.15
N ALA A 413 7.04 14.54 25.10
CA ALA A 413 6.21 15.68 24.75
C ALA A 413 4.81 15.22 24.32
N VAL A 414 4.69 14.16 23.50
CA VAL A 414 3.39 13.62 23.09
C VAL A 414 2.63 13.08 24.30
N ARG A 415 3.26 12.28 25.18
CA ARG A 415 2.61 11.76 26.39
C ARG A 415 2.06 12.88 27.28
N ARG A 416 2.74 13.99 27.39
CA ARG A 416 2.38 15.13 28.24
C ARG A 416 1.34 16.05 27.60
N LEU A 417 1.51 16.38 26.30
CA LEU A 417 0.77 17.47 25.66
C LEU A 417 -0.47 16.99 24.91
N TYR A 418 -0.51 15.74 24.45
CA TYR A 418 -1.60 15.23 23.60
C TYR A 418 -2.69 14.50 24.38
N SER A 419 -2.55 14.32 25.69
CA SER A 419 -3.56 13.65 26.51
C SER A 419 -4.87 14.43 26.51
N TRP A 420 -5.96 13.75 26.15
CA TRP A 420 -7.32 14.29 26.20
C TRP A 420 -8.15 13.41 27.15
N THR A 421 -8.07 13.75 28.43
CA THR A 421 -8.62 12.93 29.54
C THR A 421 -10.13 12.74 29.46
N ASP A 422 -10.89 13.81 29.09
CA ASP A 422 -12.37 13.77 29.04
C ASP A 422 -12.89 12.77 28.00
N GLU A 423 -12.13 12.55 26.91
CA GLU A 423 -12.46 11.56 25.88
C GLU A 423 -11.72 10.24 26.05
N ALA A 424 -10.80 10.14 27.01
CA ALA A 424 -9.87 9.02 27.13
C ALA A 424 -9.11 8.73 25.83
N TYR A 425 -8.68 9.80 25.14
CA TYR A 425 -8.08 9.78 23.81
C TYR A 425 -6.84 10.68 23.72
N LEU A 426 -6.29 10.86 22.52
CA LEU A 426 -5.29 11.87 22.24
C LEU A 426 -5.86 12.93 21.31
N VAL A 427 -5.44 14.19 21.47
CA VAL A 427 -5.74 15.24 20.52
C VAL A 427 -5.06 14.95 19.19
N ASP A 428 -5.68 15.35 18.08
CA ASP A 428 -5.21 15.05 16.74
C ASP A 428 -3.95 15.84 16.36
N SER A 429 -3.89 17.09 16.76
CA SER A 429 -2.78 18.01 16.50
C SER A 429 -2.69 19.05 17.62
N ILE A 430 -1.57 19.74 17.68
CA ILE A 430 -1.40 20.96 18.47
C ILE A 430 -0.92 22.04 17.53
N ASN A 431 -1.71 23.10 17.36
CA ASN A 431 -1.40 24.23 16.52
C ASN A 431 -1.26 25.53 17.36
N SER A 432 -1.05 26.65 16.70
CA SER A 432 -0.91 27.98 17.35
C SER A 432 -2.15 28.42 18.15
N GLU A 433 -3.33 27.83 17.89
CA GLU A 433 -4.58 28.08 18.59
C GLU A 433 -4.80 27.14 19.78
N GLY A 434 -3.94 26.11 19.90
CA GLY A 434 -3.99 25.11 20.96
C GLY A 434 -4.25 23.68 20.46
N PRO A 435 -4.70 22.78 21.34
CA PRO A 435 -4.94 21.38 21.01
C PRO A 435 -6.20 21.20 20.14
N VAL A 436 -6.05 20.54 18.99
CA VAL A 436 -7.13 20.16 18.08
C VAL A 436 -7.82 18.91 18.59
N ARG A 437 -9.02 19.07 19.15
CA ARG A 437 -9.80 18.00 19.77
C ARG A 437 -10.73 17.33 18.77
N LYS A 438 -10.15 16.49 17.90
CA LYS A 438 -10.89 15.65 16.95
C LYS A 438 -10.58 14.17 17.21
N VAL A 439 -11.62 13.34 17.31
CA VAL A 439 -11.44 11.90 17.40
C VAL A 439 -11.21 11.36 16.00
N ARG A 440 -9.93 11.10 15.68
CA ARG A 440 -9.44 10.57 14.42
C ARG A 440 -8.59 9.32 14.65
N PRO A 441 -8.50 8.40 13.68
CA PRO A 441 -7.68 7.19 13.83
C PRO A 441 -6.17 7.46 13.93
N ASN A 442 -5.70 8.66 13.60
CA ASN A 442 -4.29 9.04 13.65
C ASN A 442 -3.66 8.86 15.05
N ALA A 443 -4.43 9.09 16.12
CA ALA A 443 -4.01 8.87 17.50
C ALA A 443 -3.60 7.40 17.79
N LEU A 444 -4.17 6.44 17.07
CA LEU A 444 -3.85 5.01 17.19
C LEU A 444 -2.38 4.70 16.88
N ARG A 445 -1.73 5.55 16.07
CA ARG A 445 -0.31 5.41 15.75
C ARG A 445 0.58 5.49 16.99
N ALA A 446 0.24 6.33 17.97
CA ALA A 446 0.96 6.44 19.23
C ALA A 446 0.81 5.18 20.10
N VAL A 447 -0.35 4.51 20.04
CA VAL A 447 -0.57 3.21 20.70
C VAL A 447 0.28 2.13 20.04
N SER A 448 0.24 2.04 18.71
CA SER A 448 1.04 1.10 17.91
C SER A 448 2.53 1.23 18.16
N ALA A 449 3.03 2.45 18.38
CA ALA A 449 4.43 2.74 18.70
C ALA A 449 4.81 2.41 20.16
N GLY A 450 3.86 1.98 20.99
CA GLY A 450 4.11 1.65 22.41
C GLY A 450 4.43 2.87 23.26
N TRP A 451 3.84 4.03 22.94
CA TRP A 451 4.12 5.27 23.66
C TRP A 451 3.29 5.44 24.93
N LEU A 452 2.16 4.79 25.01
CA LEU A 452 1.24 4.87 26.14
C LEU A 452 1.43 3.68 27.07
N ASP A 453 1.24 3.92 28.37
CA ASP A 453 1.18 2.86 29.34
C ASP A 453 -0.04 1.95 29.08
N PRO A 454 -0.05 0.69 29.55
CA PRO A 454 -1.07 -0.29 29.15
C PRO A 454 -2.53 0.15 29.38
N ALA A 455 -2.84 0.84 30.46
CA ALA A 455 -4.20 1.27 30.74
C ALA A 455 -4.65 2.42 29.82
N PRO A 456 -3.92 3.54 29.65
CA PRO A 456 -4.19 4.55 28.63
C PRO A 456 -4.25 3.99 27.22
N ALA A 457 -3.35 3.08 26.83
CA ALA A 457 -3.36 2.46 25.52
C ALA A 457 -4.69 1.73 25.23
N ARG A 458 -5.15 0.91 26.18
CA ARG A 458 -6.46 0.26 26.08
C ARG A 458 -7.61 1.26 26.00
N SER A 459 -7.57 2.33 26.82
CA SER A 459 -8.62 3.36 26.80
C SER A 459 -8.73 4.03 25.43
N VAL A 460 -7.60 4.39 24.80
CA VAL A 460 -7.58 4.99 23.46
C VAL A 460 -8.16 4.02 22.43
N VAL A 461 -7.79 2.74 22.47
CA VAL A 461 -8.31 1.72 21.54
C VAL A 461 -9.81 1.50 21.75
N GLN A 462 -10.29 1.40 22.99
CA GLN A 462 -11.71 1.25 23.30
C GLN A 462 -12.53 2.48 22.89
N ARG A 463 -11.96 3.70 23.06
CA ARG A 463 -12.59 4.93 22.57
C ARG A 463 -12.73 4.92 21.04
N ALA A 464 -11.69 4.50 20.33
CA ALA A 464 -11.74 4.39 18.88
C ALA A 464 -12.75 3.33 18.39
N ALA A 465 -12.99 2.29 19.18
CA ALA A 465 -13.93 1.23 18.84
C ALA A 465 -15.42 1.61 18.98
N ARG A 466 -15.74 2.81 19.49
CA ARG A 466 -17.13 3.26 19.58
C ARG A 466 -17.74 3.49 18.20
N ASP A 467 -19.05 3.34 18.09
CA ASP A 467 -19.83 3.42 16.85
C ASP A 467 -19.73 4.79 16.15
N ASP A 468 -19.33 5.83 16.85
CA ASP A 468 -19.12 7.15 16.27
C ASP A 468 -17.87 7.22 15.36
N LEU A 469 -16.84 6.40 15.64
CA LEU A 469 -15.64 6.30 14.79
C LEU A 469 -15.58 4.97 14.02
N THR A 470 -15.92 3.85 14.64
CA THR A 470 -15.88 2.51 14.05
C THR A 470 -17.25 2.10 13.51
N THR A 471 -17.28 1.52 12.31
CA THR A 471 -18.47 0.95 11.67
C THR A 471 -18.29 -0.55 11.46
N PRO A 472 -19.36 -1.29 11.12
CA PRO A 472 -19.23 -2.70 10.73
C PRO A 472 -18.36 -2.96 9.48
N TRP A 473 -18.02 -1.94 8.70
CA TRP A 473 -17.19 -2.05 7.50
C TRP A 473 -15.82 -1.37 7.61
N GLY A 474 -15.49 -0.79 8.76
CA GLY A 474 -14.18 -0.22 9.05
C GLY A 474 -14.21 1.07 9.86
N VAL A 475 -13.09 1.76 9.92
CA VAL A 475 -12.88 2.94 10.75
C VAL A 475 -12.97 4.22 9.92
N ARG A 476 -13.78 5.17 10.39
CA ARG A 476 -13.93 6.50 9.78
C ARG A 476 -12.69 7.35 10.00
N THR A 477 -12.48 8.31 9.12
CA THR A 477 -11.41 9.31 9.24
C THR A 477 -11.73 10.37 10.31
N LEU A 478 -12.99 10.54 10.68
CA LEU A 478 -13.45 11.45 11.72
C LEU A 478 -14.70 10.86 12.41
N SER A 479 -14.79 11.03 13.73
CA SER A 479 -16.00 10.70 14.49
C SER A 479 -17.24 11.40 13.92
N ASN A 480 -18.35 10.66 13.79
CA ASN A 480 -19.61 11.23 13.30
C ASN A 480 -20.30 12.17 14.30
N GLN A 481 -19.74 12.32 15.49
CA GLN A 481 -20.17 13.31 16.49
C GLN A 481 -19.54 14.69 16.27
N HIS A 482 -18.52 14.77 15.40
CA HIS A 482 -17.87 16.05 15.14
C HIS A 482 -18.72 16.92 14.20
N PRO A 483 -18.83 18.25 14.44
CA PRO A 483 -19.68 19.14 13.62
C PRO A 483 -19.33 19.20 12.12
N THR A 484 -18.08 18.94 11.75
CA THR A 484 -17.62 18.93 10.36
C THR A 484 -17.69 17.55 9.71
N TYR A 485 -18.26 16.55 10.38
CA TYR A 485 -18.41 15.22 9.81
C TYR A 485 -19.32 15.25 8.57
N ASP A 486 -18.80 14.67 7.48
CA ASP A 486 -19.56 14.38 6.26
C ASP A 486 -19.21 12.95 5.81
N PRO A 487 -20.18 12.03 5.71
CA PRO A 487 -19.93 10.65 5.33
C PRO A 487 -19.34 10.47 3.92
N GLN A 488 -19.34 11.51 3.10
CA GLN A 488 -18.77 11.56 1.76
C GLN A 488 -17.43 12.30 1.70
N ALA A 489 -17.06 13.01 2.76
CA ALA A 489 -15.81 13.75 2.79
C ALA A 489 -14.61 12.82 2.96
N TYR A 490 -13.67 12.91 2.03
CA TYR A 490 -12.49 12.02 1.93
C TYR A 490 -11.69 11.96 3.23
N HIS A 491 -11.42 13.10 3.88
CA HIS A 491 -10.69 13.17 5.15
C HIS A 491 -11.56 13.44 6.38
N ASP A 492 -12.86 13.76 6.22
CA ASP A 492 -13.73 14.17 7.32
C ASP A 492 -14.97 13.29 7.47
N GLY A 493 -14.86 11.98 7.16
CA GLY A 493 -15.96 11.08 7.45
C GLY A 493 -15.97 9.75 6.72
N GLN A 494 -15.33 9.61 5.55
CA GLN A 494 -15.24 8.32 4.88
C GLN A 494 -14.53 7.26 5.76
N VAL A 495 -14.87 6.01 5.54
CA VAL A 495 -14.19 4.85 6.14
C VAL A 495 -13.01 4.47 5.24
N TRP A 496 -11.82 4.40 5.82
CA TRP A 496 -10.61 4.01 5.10
C TRP A 496 -10.09 2.65 5.56
N THR A 497 -9.71 1.81 4.60
CA THR A 497 -9.18 0.49 4.89
C THR A 497 -7.87 0.57 5.68
N ILE A 498 -6.99 1.55 5.38
CA ILE A 498 -5.76 1.77 6.16
C ILE A 498 -6.06 2.18 7.61
N ALA A 499 -7.06 3.02 7.85
CA ALA A 499 -7.45 3.42 9.21
C ALA A 499 -7.93 2.21 10.03
N THR A 500 -8.61 1.26 9.37
CA THR A 500 -9.03 0.00 9.98
C THR A 500 -7.82 -0.89 10.30
N ALA A 501 -6.78 -0.89 9.45
CA ALA A 501 -5.53 -1.59 9.73
C ALA A 501 -4.75 -0.96 10.89
N TRP A 502 -4.76 0.38 11.03
CA TRP A 502 -4.19 1.05 12.21
C TRP A 502 -4.93 0.69 13.49
N ALA A 503 -6.25 0.54 13.42
CA ALA A 503 -7.03 0.11 14.57
C ALA A 503 -6.73 -1.35 14.96
N ALA A 504 -6.54 -2.24 13.99
CA ALA A 504 -6.10 -3.60 14.24
C ALA A 504 -4.70 -3.64 14.89
N ASP A 505 -3.76 -2.88 14.33
CA ASP A 505 -2.39 -2.76 14.83
C ASP A 505 -2.35 -2.25 16.28
N ALA A 506 -3.08 -1.16 16.56
CA ALA A 506 -3.16 -0.57 17.89
C ALA A 506 -3.86 -1.48 18.91
N ALA A 507 -4.95 -2.16 18.51
CA ALA A 507 -5.66 -3.08 19.39
C ALA A 507 -4.78 -4.27 19.79
N LEU A 508 -4.08 -4.89 18.84
CA LEU A 508 -3.14 -5.96 19.13
C LEU A 508 -1.96 -5.46 19.99
N ALA A 509 -1.43 -4.27 19.70
CA ALA A 509 -0.37 -3.67 20.51
C ALA A 509 -0.79 -3.37 21.97
N ALA A 510 -2.07 -3.04 22.19
CA ALA A 510 -2.64 -2.80 23.52
C ALA A 510 -3.07 -4.09 24.25
N GLY A 511 -2.92 -5.27 23.63
CA GLY A 511 -3.36 -6.55 24.16
C GLY A 511 -4.87 -6.82 24.05
N GLU A 512 -5.58 -6.02 23.25
CA GLU A 512 -7.01 -6.18 22.94
C GLU A 512 -7.17 -7.12 21.73
N THR A 513 -6.69 -8.37 21.88
CA THR A 513 -6.56 -9.35 20.79
C THR A 513 -7.87 -9.60 20.06
N ALA A 514 -8.98 -9.76 20.77
CA ALA A 514 -10.30 -10.02 20.16
C ALA A 514 -10.73 -8.87 19.24
N LEU A 515 -10.52 -7.63 19.69
CA LEU A 515 -10.83 -6.43 18.91
C LEU A 515 -9.92 -6.29 17.71
N GLY A 516 -8.62 -6.53 17.89
CA GLY A 516 -7.64 -6.50 16.79
C GLY A 516 -7.97 -7.49 15.68
N VAL A 517 -8.34 -8.73 16.05
CA VAL A 517 -8.78 -9.75 15.08
C VAL A 517 -10.11 -9.37 14.44
N ALA A 518 -11.04 -8.75 15.18
CA ALA A 518 -12.31 -8.27 14.58
C ALA A 518 -12.07 -7.21 13.48
N TYR A 519 -11.12 -6.30 13.67
CA TYR A 519 -10.71 -5.34 12.62
C TYR A 519 -10.06 -6.05 11.43
N LEU A 520 -9.17 -7.02 11.66
CA LEU A 520 -8.57 -7.82 10.58
C LEU A 520 -9.64 -8.60 9.80
N GLU A 521 -10.63 -9.20 10.48
CA GLU A 521 -11.76 -9.87 9.84
C GLU A 521 -12.65 -8.90 9.03
N THR A 522 -12.77 -7.66 9.48
CA THR A 522 -13.50 -6.61 8.73
C THR A 522 -12.79 -6.31 7.41
N ILE A 523 -11.47 -6.14 7.42
CA ILE A 523 -10.68 -5.95 6.20
C ILE A 523 -10.75 -7.21 5.32
N ALA A 524 -10.57 -8.39 5.92
CA ALA A 524 -10.60 -9.67 5.21
C ALA A 524 -11.95 -9.91 4.51
N ARG A 525 -13.05 -9.53 5.13
CA ARG A 525 -14.36 -9.58 4.52
C ARG A 525 -14.44 -8.69 3.28
N ARG A 526 -13.97 -7.43 3.35
CA ARG A 526 -13.94 -6.54 2.18
C ARG A 526 -13.12 -7.14 1.05
N ILE A 527 -11.88 -7.55 1.34
CA ILE A 527 -11.00 -8.16 0.34
C ILE A 527 -11.66 -9.39 -0.31
N THR A 528 -12.33 -10.24 0.47
CA THR A 528 -12.95 -11.47 -0.07
C THR A 528 -14.25 -11.20 -0.85
N GLU A 529 -15.10 -10.30 -0.37
CA GLU A 529 -16.33 -9.90 -1.04
C GLU A 529 -16.07 -9.15 -2.36
N GLU A 530 -14.98 -8.40 -2.42
CA GLU A 530 -14.55 -7.61 -3.59
C GLU A 530 -13.62 -8.40 -4.52
N GLY A 531 -13.50 -9.72 -4.33
CA GLY A 531 -12.73 -10.60 -5.22
C GLY A 531 -11.22 -10.35 -5.22
N GLY A 532 -10.67 -9.85 -4.12
CA GLY A 532 -9.25 -9.51 -3.94
C GLY A 532 -8.93 -8.06 -4.28
N LEU A 533 -9.88 -7.30 -4.81
CA LEU A 533 -9.78 -5.85 -4.85
C LEU A 533 -9.92 -5.34 -3.42
N ALA A 534 -9.27 -4.24 -3.11
CA ALA A 534 -9.40 -3.59 -1.81
C ALA A 534 -9.58 -2.11 -2.04
N ASN A 535 -10.84 -1.69 -1.99
CA ASN A 535 -11.17 -0.29 -2.17
C ASN A 535 -10.43 0.58 -1.16
N GLU A 536 -10.05 1.76 -1.61
CA GLU A 536 -9.39 2.77 -0.78
C GLU A 536 -10.29 3.16 0.38
N CYS A 537 -11.50 3.59 0.06
CA CYS A 537 -12.45 4.10 1.02
C CYS A 537 -13.90 3.78 0.66
N TYR A 538 -14.75 3.90 1.67
CA TYR A 538 -16.18 3.70 1.63
C TYR A 538 -16.88 4.91 2.26
N ARG A 539 -18.16 5.08 1.98
CA ARG A 539 -18.95 6.09 2.68
C ARG A 539 -18.96 5.86 4.20
N GLY A 540 -18.99 6.94 4.96
CA GLY A 540 -19.03 6.87 6.42
C GLY A 540 -20.35 6.39 7.01
N ASP A 541 -21.44 6.40 6.23
CA ASP A 541 -22.80 6.05 6.63
C ASP A 541 -23.28 4.69 6.10
N ARG A 542 -22.60 4.09 5.10
CA ARG A 542 -22.93 2.80 4.51
C ARG A 542 -21.74 2.15 3.80
N PRO A 543 -21.73 0.81 3.62
CA PRO A 543 -20.58 0.07 3.07
C PRO A 543 -20.49 0.16 1.54
N GLU A 544 -20.57 1.36 0.98
CA GLU A 544 -20.50 1.63 -0.44
C GLU A 544 -19.17 2.32 -0.76
N PRO A 545 -18.36 1.78 -1.70
CA PRO A 545 -17.18 2.50 -2.20
C PRO A 545 -17.58 3.86 -2.77
N PHE A 546 -16.85 4.89 -2.45
CA PHE A 546 -17.21 6.25 -2.86
C PHE A 546 -15.95 7.02 -3.23
N ASP A 547 -15.91 7.51 -4.49
CA ASP A 547 -14.80 8.26 -5.09
C ASP A 547 -13.44 7.64 -4.75
N SER A 548 -13.33 6.33 -4.97
CA SER A 548 -12.31 5.46 -4.41
C SER A 548 -11.56 4.71 -5.50
N CYS A 549 -10.28 4.49 -5.31
CA CYS A 549 -9.57 3.45 -6.04
C CYS A 549 -10.15 2.08 -5.68
N PHE A 550 -10.46 1.27 -6.69
CA PHE A 550 -10.94 -0.10 -6.47
C PHE A 550 -9.83 -1.06 -6.02
N LEU A 551 -8.58 -0.70 -6.23
CA LEU A 551 -7.41 -1.38 -5.69
C LEU A 551 -6.39 -0.33 -5.26
N LEU A 552 -6.10 -0.27 -3.98
CA LEU A 552 -5.10 0.62 -3.42
C LEU A 552 -4.10 -0.15 -2.56
N GLY A 553 -2.81 0.15 -2.73
CA GLY A 553 -1.71 -0.56 -2.08
C GLY A 553 -1.77 -0.45 -0.56
N PHE A 554 -2.03 0.72 -0.02
CA PHE A 554 -2.15 0.87 1.43
C PHE A 554 -3.47 0.34 2.02
N SER A 555 -4.40 -0.17 1.18
CA SER A 555 -5.54 -0.95 1.67
C SER A 555 -5.20 -2.42 1.90
N VAL A 556 -4.26 -2.99 1.15
CA VAL A 556 -3.87 -4.40 1.27
C VAL A 556 -2.58 -4.61 2.06
N ALA A 557 -1.59 -3.75 1.89
CA ALA A 557 -0.26 -3.97 2.47
C ALA A 557 -0.21 -3.83 4.01
N PRO A 558 -0.84 -2.84 4.65
CA PRO A 558 -0.92 -2.78 6.11
C PRO A 558 -1.64 -3.98 6.72
N PHE A 559 -2.69 -4.51 6.07
CA PHE A 559 -3.33 -5.75 6.50
C PHE A 559 -2.33 -6.91 6.55
N LEU A 560 -1.53 -7.10 5.47
CA LEU A 560 -0.47 -8.11 5.42
C LEU A 560 0.57 -7.87 6.52
N THR A 561 1.02 -6.63 6.68
CA THR A 561 2.03 -6.28 7.70
C THR A 561 1.54 -6.59 9.11
N VAL A 562 0.29 -6.25 9.45
CA VAL A 562 -0.30 -6.52 10.76
C VAL A 562 -0.42 -8.03 11.03
N LEU A 563 -0.73 -8.85 10.02
CA LEU A 563 -0.73 -10.31 10.17
C LEU A 563 0.64 -10.84 10.60
N PHE A 564 1.73 -10.36 10.00
CA PHE A 564 3.08 -10.78 10.35
C PHE A 564 3.57 -10.15 11.66
N GLU A 565 3.51 -8.83 11.77
CA GLU A 565 4.19 -8.10 12.84
C GLU A 565 3.43 -8.05 14.16
N ARG A 566 2.09 -8.16 14.12
CA ARG A 566 1.26 -8.11 15.33
C ARG A 566 0.60 -9.43 15.65
N LEU A 567 -0.16 -10.00 14.70
CA LEU A 567 -0.88 -11.24 14.99
C LEU A 567 0.08 -12.42 15.21
N TRP A 568 1.12 -12.55 14.37
CA TRP A 568 2.23 -13.49 14.58
C TRP A 568 3.32 -12.94 15.51
N GLY A 569 3.38 -11.62 15.72
CA GLY A 569 4.37 -10.96 16.57
C GLY A 569 5.80 -11.12 16.07
N LEU A 570 6.01 -11.09 14.74
CA LEU A 570 7.30 -11.30 14.13
C LEU A 570 8.15 -10.03 14.12
N ARG A 571 9.44 -10.19 14.47
CA ARG A 571 10.48 -9.17 14.25
C ARG A 571 11.71 -9.83 13.70
N ALA A 572 12.09 -9.46 12.48
CA ALA A 572 13.25 -9.97 11.78
C ALA A 572 14.53 -9.22 12.16
N ASP A 573 15.63 -9.94 12.30
CA ASP A 573 16.99 -9.40 12.33
C ASP A 573 17.92 -10.38 11.63
N ALA A 574 17.90 -10.35 10.29
CA ALA A 574 18.67 -11.25 9.44
C ALA A 574 20.19 -11.06 9.61
N GLN A 575 20.65 -9.84 9.99
CA GLN A 575 22.06 -9.59 10.26
C GLN A 575 22.60 -10.45 11.39
N ARG A 576 21.76 -10.72 12.41
CA ARG A 576 22.10 -11.53 13.57
C ARG A 576 21.55 -12.94 13.49
N ALA A 577 20.99 -13.33 12.34
CA ALA A 577 20.22 -14.57 12.19
C ALA A 577 19.23 -14.73 13.35
N ARG A 578 18.41 -13.69 13.64
CA ARG A 578 17.51 -13.63 14.77
C ARG A 578 16.08 -13.38 14.31
N LEU A 579 15.14 -14.14 14.87
CA LEU A 579 13.71 -13.93 14.67
C LEU A 579 13.00 -13.92 16.03
N GLU A 580 12.29 -12.83 16.32
CA GLU A 580 11.37 -12.78 17.43
C GLU A 580 10.00 -13.28 16.99
N VAL A 581 9.35 -14.13 17.80
CA VAL A 581 8.03 -14.71 17.55
C VAL A 581 7.21 -14.62 18.82
N ARG A 582 6.24 -13.71 18.85
CA ARG A 582 5.34 -13.47 19.99
C ARG A 582 3.89 -13.42 19.55
N PRO A 583 3.27 -14.55 19.24
CA PRO A 583 1.91 -14.60 18.71
C PRO A 583 0.87 -14.00 19.65
N GLU A 584 -0.07 -13.25 19.08
CA GLU A 584 -1.22 -12.64 19.74
C GLU A 584 -2.52 -13.23 19.17
N PHE A 585 -2.62 -14.56 19.16
CA PHE A 585 -3.81 -15.25 18.69
C PHE A 585 -4.93 -15.29 19.75
N PRO A 586 -6.21 -15.26 19.34
CA PRO A 586 -7.33 -15.50 20.24
C PRO A 586 -7.17 -16.83 20.96
N THR A 587 -7.60 -16.88 22.23
CA THR A 587 -7.54 -18.11 23.05
C THR A 587 -8.41 -19.24 22.52
N THR A 588 -9.34 -18.94 21.62
CA THR A 588 -10.20 -19.92 20.92
C THR A 588 -9.52 -20.59 19.74
N TRP A 589 -8.38 -20.06 19.26
CA TRP A 589 -7.67 -20.67 18.15
C TRP A 589 -6.88 -21.90 18.59
N THR A 590 -6.85 -22.91 17.74
CA THR A 590 -6.21 -24.20 17.99
C THR A 590 -4.87 -24.35 17.29
N SER A 591 -4.70 -23.68 16.13
CA SER A 591 -3.46 -23.74 15.38
C SER A 591 -3.33 -22.58 14.38
N ALA A 592 -2.08 -22.29 14.01
CA ALA A 592 -1.71 -21.43 12.91
C ALA A 592 -0.35 -21.85 12.36
N SER A 593 -0.08 -21.60 11.07
CA SER A 593 1.25 -21.86 10.52
C SER A 593 1.67 -20.82 9.48
N ILE A 594 2.99 -20.67 9.37
CA ILE A 594 3.66 -19.97 8.25
C ILE A 594 4.65 -20.97 7.66
N ALA A 595 4.62 -21.13 6.35
CA ALA A 595 5.66 -21.86 5.63
C ALA A 595 6.42 -20.90 4.70
N GLN A 596 7.72 -21.18 4.49
CA GLN A 596 8.58 -20.45 3.55
C GLN A 596 8.79 -18.95 3.88
N LEU A 597 8.82 -18.59 5.16
CA LEU A 597 9.14 -17.23 5.57
C LEU A 597 10.63 -16.95 5.34
N THR A 598 10.95 -16.00 4.47
CA THR A 598 12.32 -15.62 4.17
C THR A 598 12.94 -14.75 5.26
N LEU A 599 14.16 -15.06 5.70
CA LEU A 599 14.97 -14.27 6.61
C LEU A 599 16.43 -14.26 6.12
N GLY A 600 16.88 -13.16 5.52
CA GLY A 600 18.17 -13.10 4.85
C GLY A 600 18.27 -14.14 3.73
N GLU A 601 19.27 -15.02 3.81
CA GLU A 601 19.47 -16.14 2.89
C GLU A 601 18.77 -17.44 3.33
N GLY A 602 18.06 -17.42 4.46
CA GLY A 602 17.41 -18.59 5.03
C GLY A 602 15.89 -18.54 4.90
N SER A 603 15.26 -19.68 5.25
CA SER A 603 13.81 -19.86 5.29
C SER A 603 13.38 -20.45 6.64
N VAL A 604 12.26 -19.96 7.16
CA VAL A 604 11.68 -20.41 8.42
C VAL A 604 10.25 -20.92 8.17
N ASP A 605 9.95 -22.10 8.70
CA ASP A 605 8.59 -22.57 8.86
C ASP A 605 8.20 -22.51 10.35
N LEU A 606 7.01 -22.01 10.63
CA LEU A 606 6.46 -21.87 11.97
C LEU A 606 5.14 -22.63 12.06
N THR A 607 4.98 -23.45 13.09
CA THR A 607 3.69 -24.06 13.44
C THR A 607 3.37 -23.76 14.90
N TRP A 608 2.28 -23.04 15.11
CA TRP A 608 1.81 -22.64 16.43
C TRP A 608 0.60 -23.46 16.86
N SER A 609 0.56 -23.75 18.14
CA SER A 609 -0.62 -24.17 18.92
C SER A 609 -0.59 -23.49 20.29
N PRO A 610 -1.67 -23.48 21.09
CA PRO A 610 -1.79 -22.65 22.30
C PRO A 610 -0.63 -22.76 23.32
N ARG A 611 0.07 -23.89 23.34
CA ARG A 611 1.19 -24.12 24.26
C ARG A 611 2.52 -24.42 23.57
N ARG A 612 2.52 -24.49 22.25
CA ARG A 612 3.71 -24.95 21.52
C ARG A 612 3.94 -24.18 20.22
N LEU A 613 5.18 -23.77 20.03
CA LEU A 613 5.68 -23.30 18.74
C LEU A 613 6.69 -24.31 18.22
N VAL A 614 6.52 -24.80 17.00
CA VAL A 614 7.51 -25.60 16.29
C VAL A 614 8.12 -24.75 15.21
N VAL A 615 9.44 -24.74 15.12
CA VAL A 615 10.23 -23.95 14.18
C VAL A 615 11.11 -24.89 13.39
N HIS A 616 11.01 -24.83 12.08
CA HIS A 616 11.96 -25.40 11.14
C HIS A 616 12.79 -24.28 10.52
N TRP A 617 14.11 -24.39 10.59
CA TRP A 617 15.04 -23.43 10.03
C TRP A 617 15.90 -24.05 8.93
N SER A 618 16.02 -23.35 7.80
CA SER A 618 16.93 -23.68 6.70
C SER A 618 17.74 -22.44 6.35
N GLY A 619 18.98 -22.37 6.84
CA GLY A 619 19.84 -21.22 6.60
C GLY A 619 21.32 -21.52 6.85
N PRO A 620 22.22 -20.59 6.48
CA PRO A 620 23.67 -20.81 6.52
C PRO A 620 24.25 -20.87 7.95
N THR A 621 23.59 -20.22 8.90
CA THR A 621 24.00 -20.16 10.32
C THR A 621 22.84 -20.55 11.23
N PRO A 622 23.07 -20.98 12.47
CA PRO A 622 21.98 -21.22 13.43
C PRO A 622 21.11 -19.96 13.63
N LEU A 623 19.80 -20.17 13.70
CA LEU A 623 18.84 -19.09 14.00
C LEU A 623 18.72 -18.89 15.49
N THR A 624 18.82 -17.66 15.96
CA THR A 624 18.42 -17.27 17.29
C THR A 624 16.92 -16.95 17.31
N LEU A 625 16.14 -17.81 17.95
CA LEU A 625 14.70 -17.58 18.13
C LEU A 625 14.43 -16.94 19.48
N VAL A 626 13.62 -15.88 19.47
CA VAL A 626 13.19 -15.18 20.70
C VAL A 626 11.69 -15.32 20.85
N THR A 627 11.27 -15.86 21.97
CA THR A 627 9.86 -16.00 22.35
C THR A 627 9.58 -15.29 23.67
N ARG A 628 8.36 -15.35 24.13
CA ARG A 628 8.01 -14.84 25.48
C ARG A 628 8.72 -15.60 26.61
N THR A 629 9.12 -16.85 26.37
CA THR A 629 9.75 -17.71 27.37
C THR A 629 11.27 -17.65 27.37
N GLY A 630 11.88 -17.00 26.41
CA GLY A 630 13.34 -16.83 26.34
C GLY A 630 13.89 -16.82 24.93
N GLU A 631 15.21 -16.97 24.86
CA GLU A 631 15.99 -16.98 23.64
C GLU A 631 16.71 -18.32 23.49
N GLU A 632 16.60 -18.96 22.34
CA GLU A 632 17.22 -20.24 22.06
C GLU A 632 17.74 -20.33 20.62
N SER A 633 18.73 -21.19 20.41
CA SER A 633 19.32 -21.45 19.09
C SER A 633 18.63 -22.63 18.40
N VAL A 634 18.33 -22.45 17.10
CA VAL A 634 17.77 -23.47 16.21
C VAL A 634 18.79 -23.80 15.13
N SER A 635 19.24 -25.04 15.09
CA SER A 635 20.18 -25.52 14.05
C SER A 635 19.47 -25.68 12.71
N SER A 636 20.20 -25.46 11.62
CA SER A 636 19.67 -25.64 10.27
C SER A 636 19.29 -27.10 10.00
N GLY A 637 18.18 -27.32 9.30
CA GLY A 637 17.64 -28.62 8.92
C GLY A 637 16.99 -29.42 10.06
N THR A 638 16.68 -28.76 11.20
CA THR A 638 16.05 -29.43 12.35
C THR A 638 14.75 -28.75 12.77
N ASP A 639 13.79 -29.58 13.24
CA ASP A 639 12.59 -29.07 13.91
C ASP A 639 12.88 -28.85 15.40
N ARG A 640 12.55 -27.66 15.89
CA ARG A 640 12.68 -27.33 17.30
C ARG A 640 11.33 -26.92 17.87
N GLY A 641 10.91 -27.59 18.95
CA GLY A 641 9.68 -27.24 19.69
C GLY A 641 9.97 -26.37 20.90
N PHE A 642 9.17 -25.31 21.07
CA PHE A 642 9.22 -24.36 22.17
C PHE A 642 7.93 -24.43 22.96
N ASP A 643 8.02 -24.48 24.30
CA ASP A 643 6.87 -24.37 25.16
C ASP A 643 6.54 -22.86 25.34
N LEU A 644 5.33 -22.46 25.01
CA LEU A 644 4.84 -21.10 25.17
C LEU A 644 4.05 -20.87 26.47
N ALA A 645 3.98 -21.87 27.34
CA ALA A 645 3.34 -21.73 28.64
C ALA A 645 4.04 -20.64 29.46
N ALA A 646 3.28 -19.64 29.89
CA ALA A 646 3.79 -18.50 30.64
C ALA A 646 4.58 -18.96 31.86
N ARG A 647 5.84 -18.62 31.97
CA ARG A 647 6.48 -18.48 33.27
C ARG A 647 5.74 -17.35 33.97
N ILE A 648 5.02 -17.67 35.04
CA ILE A 648 4.53 -16.66 35.97
C ILE A 648 5.77 -15.90 36.44
N PRO A 649 5.88 -14.57 36.25
CA PRO A 649 7.03 -13.84 36.74
C PRO A 649 7.07 -14.06 38.26
N SER A 650 8.13 -14.67 38.76
CA SER A 650 8.38 -14.68 40.18
C SER A 650 8.51 -13.23 40.63
N ALA A 651 7.76 -12.81 41.61
CA ALA A 651 7.73 -11.46 42.17
C ALA A 651 9.05 -11.05 42.85
N ARG A 652 10.18 -11.27 42.20
CA ARG A 652 11.53 -10.88 42.64
C ARG A 652 12.50 -10.83 41.46
N ASP A 653 12.39 -9.78 40.62
CA ASP A 653 13.56 -9.29 39.92
C ASP A 653 13.64 -7.79 40.19
N PRO A 654 14.72 -7.32 40.85
CA PRO A 654 14.94 -5.90 41.04
C PRO A 654 15.29 -5.27 39.68
N THR A 655 14.59 -4.18 39.41
CA THR A 655 14.96 -3.24 38.32
C THR A 655 16.45 -2.91 38.41
N PRO A 656 17.20 -3.00 37.30
CA PRO A 656 18.54 -2.40 37.23
C PRO A 656 18.36 -0.88 37.21
N THR A 657 19.02 -0.25 38.16
CA THR A 657 19.22 1.20 38.29
C THR A 657 19.89 1.81 37.07
#